data_afb3c3590ca2463a79a28b9276b259c9
#
_entry.id   afb3c3590ca2463a79a28b9276b259c9
#
_cell.length_a   1.000
_cell.length_b   1.000
_cell.length_c   1.000
_cell.angle_alpha   90.00
_cell.angle_beta   90.00
_cell.angle_gamma   90.00
#
_symmetry.space_group_name_H-M   'P 1'
#
loop_
_entity.id
_entity.type
_entity.pdbx_description
1 polymer ?
#
loop_
_entity_poly.entity_id
_entity_poly.type
_entity_poly.pdbx_seq_one_letter_code
_entity_poly.pdbx_strand_id
1 'polypeptide(L)'
;MKKLLVVILALTMITVLQSNSFAEKNTYFDSIKFIQYLDENTALEEVRNGNLDVYYYTISPDRLETHQAREGLQVFDSTGISYSLLTNPAESEKFNPFSSKEIRFALNYLIDRKLIVNELMGGYGSMITSYYSPSEPEYLTIIEQSESYNFKYNPGLANEIFTKVLTEKGAKKINNKWEINGEPIEISIFIRSDDPVRKSIGEILSVELEKIGFIVKKDFGDLNKAFVVVYGSNPSDMKWSLYTEAWGRSAFVKYDSIGLAQMYSPWFSNMPGFNDPAYWNYKNDKLDELTQKIYSAEFDTSKQREQLIQEAVTEGVNESVRIFLASKVNQYVANEKISGIVNDFGAGVPSRFTPINAQSEEDEFVIGVKQIYQGAWNPIMGLTDTYSRHIWGIISDPGTFKHPFTGETFPVRVDWQVETAGPNDKLTVPQKAIIWNPTLQKWENISQGTVATSKVTFDFKFSNWHNGEMMDMNDILYSLYFTIDWGTQVDKNDKTFDTEYTPRAAQMIESIIGVNQIDADTLEVYVDYWHFDEGEIAEWGDTWSVMPWEISVAMEKAVIDGKVSFSRSGATSKNINWLSLIVPNDAILIKNYLQEFKEENYIPIAFKNENKNSEYYQNRYDSSIKWIENNNHAVISNGPFYLESYAPESRTITVKAFEDDTYPFKIGKWAEFE
;
A
#
# COMPACT_ATOMS: atom_id res chain seq x y z
N MET A 1 46.04 22.22 -56.50
CA MET A 1 45.11 21.08 -56.41
C MET A 1 45.28 20.20 -55.16
N LYS A 2 46.49 19.77 -54.76
CA LYS A 2 46.69 18.94 -53.56
C LYS A 2 46.29 19.60 -52.22
N LYS A 3 46.44 20.94 -52.08
CA LYS A 3 46.02 21.66 -50.85
C LYS A 3 44.50 21.92 -50.78
N LEU A 4 43.83 21.97 -51.91
CA LEU A 4 42.37 22.12 -51.95
C LEU A 4 41.64 20.80 -51.64
N LEU A 5 42.25 19.64 -52.00
CA LEU A 5 41.72 18.32 -51.75
C LEU A 5 41.77 17.97 -50.24
N VAL A 6 42.82 18.42 -49.52
CA VAL A 6 42.97 18.17 -48.07
C VAL A 6 42.00 19.02 -47.26
N VAL A 7 41.65 20.22 -47.71
CA VAL A 7 40.65 21.07 -47.03
C VAL A 7 39.20 20.53 -47.27
N ILE A 8 38.94 19.96 -48.43
CA ILE A 8 37.61 19.36 -48.72
C ILE A 8 37.47 18.04 -47.97
N LEU A 9 38.51 17.20 -47.79
CA LEU A 9 38.47 16.02 -46.98
C LEU A 9 38.38 16.35 -45.46
N ALA A 10 38.99 17.43 -45.02
CA ALA A 10 38.86 17.89 -43.62
C ALA A 10 37.49 18.47 -43.32
N LEU A 11 36.86 19.17 -44.28
CA LEU A 11 35.48 19.64 -44.12
C LEU A 11 34.41 18.49 -44.21
N THR A 12 34.65 17.47 -45.04
CA THR A 12 33.79 16.31 -45.08
C THR A 12 33.95 15.35 -43.87
N MET A 13 35.13 15.34 -43.21
CA MET A 13 35.29 14.63 -41.94
C MET A 13 34.71 15.37 -40.72
N ILE A 14 34.57 16.69 -40.79
CA ILE A 14 33.96 17.50 -39.73
C ILE A 14 32.40 17.42 -39.81
N THR A 15 31.84 17.16 -40.99
CA THR A 15 30.39 16.98 -41.14
C THR A 15 29.89 15.56 -40.86
N VAL A 16 30.78 14.59 -40.66
CA VAL A 16 30.39 13.19 -40.30
C VAL A 16 30.56 12.92 -38.77
N LEU A 17 31.07 13.89 -38.03
CA LEU A 17 31.13 13.87 -36.57
C LEU A 17 30.06 14.80 -35.92
N GLN A 18 28.95 15.08 -36.57
CA GLN A 18 27.73 15.27 -35.84
C GLN A 18 27.29 13.87 -35.39
N SER A 19 27.85 13.41 -34.27
CA SER A 19 27.21 12.39 -33.46
C SER A 19 25.77 12.87 -33.28
N ASN A 20 24.82 12.18 -33.91
CA ASN A 20 23.52 12.11 -33.34
C ASN A 20 23.76 11.61 -31.90
N SER A 21 23.83 12.50 -30.95
CA SER A 21 23.52 12.13 -29.58
C SER A 21 22.05 11.73 -29.65
N PHE A 22 21.80 10.44 -29.89
CA PHE A 22 20.53 9.88 -29.50
C PHE A 22 20.38 10.26 -28.04
N ALA A 23 19.38 11.04 -27.71
CA ALA A 23 19.04 11.26 -26.32
C ALA A 23 18.99 9.88 -25.65
N GLU A 24 19.73 9.73 -24.58
CA GLU A 24 19.80 8.47 -23.86
C GLU A 24 18.39 8.19 -23.30
N LYS A 25 17.74 7.09 -23.74
CA LYS A 25 16.38 6.76 -23.33
C LYS A 25 16.28 6.62 -21.80
N ASN A 26 15.13 6.96 -21.24
CA ASN A 26 14.84 6.81 -19.82
C ASN A 26 14.34 5.39 -19.49
N THR A 27 13.72 4.71 -20.47
CA THR A 27 13.09 3.41 -20.33
C THR A 27 13.45 2.49 -21.50
N TYR A 28 13.40 1.16 -21.29
CA TYR A 28 13.62 0.19 -22.35
C TYR A 28 12.45 0.13 -23.35
N PHE A 29 11.21 0.31 -22.85
CA PHE A 29 10.00 0.25 -23.66
C PHE A 29 9.41 1.65 -23.88
N ASP A 30 8.84 1.88 -25.05
CA ASP A 30 8.12 3.10 -25.38
C ASP A 30 6.73 3.12 -24.70
N SER A 31 6.16 1.93 -24.47
CA SER A 31 4.88 1.76 -23.78
C SER A 31 4.78 0.45 -23.00
N ILE A 32 3.92 0.46 -21.98
CA ILE A 32 3.52 -0.75 -21.26
C ILE A 32 2.02 -0.87 -21.29
N LYS A 33 1.53 -2.02 -21.68
CA LYS A 33 0.10 -2.31 -21.78
C LYS A 33 -0.33 -3.36 -20.77
N PHE A 34 -1.23 -3.00 -19.88
CA PHE A 34 -1.85 -3.91 -18.93
C PHE A 34 -3.16 -4.43 -19.50
N ILE A 35 -3.34 -5.75 -19.55
CA ILE A 35 -4.52 -6.43 -20.08
C ILE A 35 -5.10 -7.37 -19.04
N GLN A 36 -6.42 -7.31 -18.83
CA GLN A 36 -7.08 -8.17 -17.86
C GLN A 36 -7.33 -9.59 -18.41
N TYR A 37 -6.81 -10.56 -17.68
CA TYR A 37 -7.07 -11.99 -17.89
C TYR A 37 -7.64 -12.62 -16.61
N LEU A 38 -8.88 -13.08 -16.68
CA LEU A 38 -9.57 -13.72 -15.55
C LEU A 38 -9.24 -15.20 -15.41
N ASP A 39 -9.01 -15.87 -16.55
CA ASP A 39 -8.70 -17.29 -16.62
C ASP A 39 -7.18 -17.52 -16.66
N GLU A 40 -6.71 -18.30 -15.72
CA GLU A 40 -5.29 -18.62 -15.53
C GLU A 40 -4.69 -19.39 -16.71
N ASN A 41 -5.46 -20.34 -17.29
CA ASN A 41 -4.97 -21.14 -18.42
C ASN A 41 -4.80 -20.27 -19.66
N THR A 42 -5.78 -19.40 -19.91
CA THR A 42 -5.70 -18.46 -21.03
C THR A 42 -4.49 -17.56 -20.87
N ALA A 43 -4.27 -16.97 -19.67
CA ALA A 43 -3.12 -16.14 -19.43
C ALA A 43 -1.79 -16.89 -19.63
N LEU A 44 -1.69 -18.13 -19.14
CA LEU A 44 -0.50 -18.98 -19.29
C LEU A 44 -0.19 -19.26 -20.79
N GLU A 45 -1.19 -19.57 -21.59
CA GLU A 45 -1.02 -19.77 -23.03
C GLU A 45 -0.63 -18.49 -23.77
N GLU A 46 -1.21 -17.35 -23.38
CA GLU A 46 -0.85 -16.04 -23.96
C GLU A 46 0.61 -15.66 -23.66
N VAL A 47 1.11 -15.95 -22.44
CA VAL A 47 2.53 -15.76 -22.11
C VAL A 47 3.40 -16.70 -22.94
N ARG A 48 3.03 -17.98 -23.06
CA ARG A 48 3.78 -18.97 -23.84
C ARG A 48 3.88 -18.59 -25.33
N ASN A 49 2.80 -18.07 -25.88
CA ASN A 49 2.72 -17.66 -27.30
C ASN A 49 3.38 -16.29 -27.57
N GLY A 50 3.79 -15.54 -26.54
CA GLY A 50 4.39 -14.22 -26.67
C GLY A 50 3.38 -13.11 -26.94
N ASN A 51 2.08 -13.33 -26.68
CA ASN A 51 1.06 -12.28 -26.70
C ASN A 51 1.01 -11.51 -25.37
N LEU A 52 1.54 -12.11 -24.31
CA LEU A 52 1.88 -11.48 -23.04
C LEU A 52 3.36 -11.72 -22.76
N ASP A 53 4.05 -10.73 -22.25
CA ASP A 53 5.42 -10.84 -21.80
C ASP A 53 5.51 -11.43 -20.39
N VAL A 54 4.58 -11.03 -19.51
CA VAL A 54 4.51 -11.49 -18.13
C VAL A 54 3.07 -11.48 -17.61
N TYR A 55 2.77 -12.38 -16.68
CA TYR A 55 1.48 -12.40 -16.00
C TYR A 55 1.65 -12.03 -14.51
N TYR A 56 1.10 -10.87 -14.09
CA TYR A 56 1.17 -10.33 -12.73
C TYR A 56 0.13 -10.94 -11.79
N TYR A 57 -0.14 -12.22 -11.96
CA TYR A 57 -0.92 -12.99 -11.02
C TYR A 57 -0.34 -14.41 -10.92
N THR A 58 -0.66 -15.10 -9.83
CA THR A 58 -0.06 -16.40 -9.57
C THR A 58 -0.63 -17.49 -10.46
N ILE A 59 0.21 -18.37 -10.90
CA ILE A 59 -0.16 -19.62 -11.58
C ILE A 59 -0.21 -20.75 -10.54
N SER A 60 -1.21 -21.61 -10.64
CA SER A 60 -1.33 -22.76 -9.74
C SER A 60 -0.19 -23.74 -10.01
N PRO A 61 0.50 -24.25 -8.96
CA PRO A 61 1.69 -25.11 -9.12
C PRO A 61 1.46 -26.35 -9.98
N ASP A 62 0.27 -26.96 -9.89
CA ASP A 62 -0.10 -28.14 -10.70
C ASP A 62 -0.03 -27.91 -12.21
N ARG A 63 -0.12 -26.64 -12.64
CA ARG A 63 0.00 -26.23 -14.04
C ARG A 63 1.44 -26.20 -14.54
N LEU A 64 2.42 -26.17 -13.64
CA LEU A 64 3.83 -25.98 -13.91
C LEU A 64 4.70 -27.17 -13.43
N GLU A 65 4.10 -28.31 -13.08
CA GLU A 65 4.81 -29.46 -12.52
C GLU A 65 5.76 -30.16 -13.52
N THR A 66 5.42 -30.16 -14.81
CA THR A 66 6.23 -30.87 -15.81
C THR A 66 7.15 -29.93 -16.56
N HIS A 67 8.28 -30.48 -17.07
CA HIS A 67 9.18 -29.72 -17.94
C HIS A 67 8.45 -29.20 -19.19
N GLN A 68 7.59 -30.01 -19.79
CA GLN A 68 6.78 -29.61 -20.95
C GLN A 68 5.81 -28.47 -20.62
N ALA A 69 5.26 -28.45 -19.41
CA ALA A 69 4.38 -27.35 -18.97
C ALA A 69 5.13 -25.99 -18.81
N ARG A 70 6.46 -26.03 -18.66
CA ARG A 70 7.33 -24.85 -18.53
C ARG A 70 8.00 -24.44 -19.84
N GLU A 71 7.79 -25.18 -20.93
CA GLU A 71 8.38 -24.85 -22.23
C GLU A 71 7.92 -23.47 -22.72
N GLY A 72 8.86 -22.62 -23.14
CA GLY A 72 8.60 -21.24 -23.57
C GLY A 72 8.39 -20.25 -22.43
N LEU A 73 8.58 -20.68 -21.17
CA LEU A 73 8.31 -19.89 -19.98
C LEU A 73 9.52 -19.79 -19.04
N GLN A 74 9.72 -18.64 -18.46
CA GLN A 74 10.46 -18.46 -17.22
C GLN A 74 9.47 -18.57 -16.05
N VAL A 75 9.84 -19.30 -15.00
CA VAL A 75 9.01 -19.50 -13.81
C VAL A 75 9.75 -18.94 -12.61
N PHE A 76 9.08 -18.08 -11.86
CA PHE A 76 9.64 -17.42 -10.68
C PHE A 76 8.85 -17.80 -9.44
N ASP A 77 9.52 -18.36 -8.46
CA ASP A 77 8.96 -18.57 -7.12
C ASP A 77 9.19 -17.32 -6.28
N SER A 78 8.16 -16.87 -5.59
CA SER A 78 8.21 -15.67 -4.76
C SER A 78 7.49 -15.90 -3.46
N THR A 79 7.84 -15.12 -2.43
CA THR A 79 7.08 -15.08 -1.20
C THR A 79 5.65 -14.65 -1.50
N GLY A 80 4.70 -15.27 -0.81
CA GLY A 80 3.34 -15.20 -1.28
C GLY A 80 2.38 -14.49 -0.37
N ILE A 81 1.13 -14.74 -0.69
CA ILE A 81 -0.02 -14.29 0.06
C ILE A 81 -0.08 -15.06 1.39
N SER A 82 -0.30 -14.34 2.49
CA SER A 82 -0.66 -14.92 3.78
C SER A 82 -2.18 -15.03 3.90
N TYR A 83 -2.67 -16.23 4.17
CA TYR A 83 -4.09 -16.51 4.37
C TYR A 83 -4.43 -16.48 5.86
N SER A 84 -5.54 -15.84 6.18
CA SER A 84 -6.05 -15.70 7.53
C SER A 84 -7.57 -15.85 7.59
N LEU A 85 -8.06 -16.04 8.77
CA LEU A 85 -9.47 -15.96 9.11
C LEU A 85 -9.67 -14.75 10.02
N LEU A 86 -10.47 -13.79 9.61
CA LEU A 86 -10.87 -12.67 10.44
C LEU A 86 -12.16 -13.02 11.18
N THR A 87 -12.18 -12.79 12.49
CA THR A 87 -13.36 -12.98 13.33
C THR A 87 -14.01 -11.65 13.65
N ASN A 88 -15.33 -11.64 13.83
CA ASN A 88 -16.06 -10.48 14.33
C ASN A 88 -16.17 -10.56 15.85
N PRO A 89 -15.38 -9.79 16.62
CA PRO A 89 -15.39 -9.85 18.09
C PRO A 89 -16.46 -8.97 18.74
N ALA A 90 -17.28 -8.30 17.93
CA ALA A 90 -18.24 -7.32 18.41
C ALA A 90 -19.30 -7.93 19.33
N GLU A 91 -19.64 -7.21 20.39
CA GLU A 91 -20.87 -7.46 21.11
C GLU A 91 -22.08 -6.94 20.31
N SER A 92 -23.18 -7.66 20.40
CA SER A 92 -24.38 -7.39 19.61
C SER A 92 -25.65 -7.78 20.38
N GLU A 93 -26.81 -7.25 19.97
CA GLU A 93 -28.10 -7.71 20.48
C GLU A 93 -28.35 -9.20 20.18
N LYS A 94 -27.88 -9.67 19.01
CA LYS A 94 -27.79 -11.11 18.73
C LYS A 94 -26.57 -11.68 19.42
N PHE A 95 -26.75 -12.88 19.98
CA PHE A 95 -25.61 -13.58 20.59
C PHE A 95 -24.53 -13.85 19.54
N ASN A 96 -23.34 -13.31 19.80
CA ASN A 96 -22.15 -13.55 19.00
C ASN A 96 -21.17 -14.45 19.78
N PRO A 97 -20.95 -15.71 19.38
CA PRO A 97 -20.00 -16.58 20.08
C PRO A 97 -18.57 -16.03 20.01
N PHE A 98 -18.22 -15.32 18.93
CA PHE A 98 -16.86 -14.78 18.71
C PHE A 98 -16.58 -13.49 19.50
N SER A 99 -17.52 -12.95 20.28
CA SER A 99 -17.21 -11.95 21.30
C SER A 99 -16.34 -12.53 22.41
N SER A 100 -16.38 -13.86 22.64
CA SER A 100 -15.52 -14.54 23.60
C SER A 100 -14.14 -14.87 23.02
N LYS A 101 -13.09 -14.40 23.66
CA LYS A 101 -11.68 -14.66 23.31
C LYS A 101 -11.37 -16.16 23.23
N GLU A 102 -11.86 -16.94 24.20
CA GLU A 102 -11.63 -18.38 24.27
C GLU A 102 -12.22 -19.12 23.07
N ILE A 103 -13.37 -18.67 22.56
CA ILE A 103 -14.01 -19.24 21.36
C ILE A 103 -13.18 -18.88 20.12
N ARG A 104 -12.71 -17.62 20.00
CA ARG A 104 -11.83 -17.24 18.90
C ARG A 104 -10.54 -18.05 18.93
N PHE A 105 -9.91 -18.18 20.10
CA PHE A 105 -8.69 -18.96 20.25
C PHE A 105 -8.88 -20.44 19.90
N ALA A 106 -10.03 -21.03 20.25
CA ALA A 106 -10.34 -22.43 19.95
C ALA A 106 -10.45 -22.73 18.45
N LEU A 107 -10.73 -21.73 17.59
CA LEU A 107 -10.71 -21.90 16.14
C LEU A 107 -9.34 -22.36 15.61
N ASN A 108 -8.25 -22.04 16.31
CA ASN A 108 -6.91 -22.51 15.96
C ASN A 108 -6.78 -24.03 15.95
N TYR A 109 -7.58 -24.73 16.76
CA TYR A 109 -7.63 -26.20 16.82
C TYR A 109 -8.65 -26.82 15.87
N LEU A 110 -9.58 -25.99 15.36
CA LEU A 110 -10.62 -26.43 14.41
C LEU A 110 -10.14 -26.40 12.96
N ILE A 111 -9.07 -25.68 12.67
CA ILE A 111 -8.55 -25.47 11.32
C ILE A 111 -7.31 -26.34 11.08
N ASP A 112 -7.37 -27.19 10.05
CA ASP A 112 -6.24 -28.03 9.64
C ASP A 112 -5.30 -27.26 8.69
N ARG A 113 -4.31 -26.55 9.25
CA ARG A 113 -3.29 -25.83 8.49
C ARG A 113 -2.47 -26.73 7.57
N LYS A 114 -2.25 -27.99 8.01
CA LYS A 114 -1.50 -28.97 7.20
C LYS A 114 -2.28 -29.37 5.95
N LEU A 115 -3.59 -29.57 6.08
CA LEU A 115 -4.46 -29.82 4.93
C LEU A 115 -4.46 -28.62 3.97
N ILE A 116 -4.52 -27.40 4.50
CA ILE A 116 -4.49 -26.18 3.68
C ILE A 116 -3.20 -26.14 2.84
N VAL A 117 -2.02 -26.33 3.47
CA VAL A 117 -0.74 -26.29 2.77
C VAL A 117 -0.61 -27.45 1.77
N ASN A 118 -0.90 -28.68 2.18
CA ASN A 118 -0.64 -29.84 1.34
C ASN A 118 -1.65 -30.00 0.20
N GLU A 119 -2.96 -29.83 0.50
CA GLU A 119 -4.01 -30.15 -0.47
C GLU A 119 -4.50 -28.93 -1.24
N LEU A 120 -4.61 -27.74 -0.58
CA LEU A 120 -5.11 -26.56 -1.27
C LEU A 120 -4.01 -25.76 -1.95
N MET A 121 -2.76 -25.88 -1.49
CA MET A 121 -1.60 -25.18 -2.03
C MET A 121 -0.61 -26.15 -2.73
N GLY A 122 -0.93 -27.44 -2.84
CA GLY A 122 -0.05 -28.42 -3.49
C GLY A 122 1.31 -28.59 -2.81
N GLY A 123 1.44 -28.25 -1.52
CA GLY A 123 2.72 -28.25 -0.80
C GLY A 123 3.54 -26.95 -0.95
N TYR A 124 3.12 -26.02 -1.81
CA TYR A 124 3.80 -24.75 -2.04
C TYR A 124 3.36 -23.69 -1.02
N GLY A 125 3.81 -23.85 0.22
CA GLY A 125 3.48 -22.93 1.28
C GLY A 125 4.02 -23.39 2.64
N SER A 126 3.82 -22.54 3.63
CA SER A 126 4.19 -22.80 5.04
C SER A 126 2.99 -22.56 5.94
N MET A 127 2.82 -23.42 6.95
CA MET A 127 1.87 -23.15 8.04
C MET A 127 2.35 -21.95 8.83
N ILE A 128 1.47 -20.99 9.12
CA ILE A 128 1.79 -19.83 9.96
C ILE A 128 0.78 -19.70 11.10
N THR A 129 1.25 -19.16 12.21
CA THR A 129 0.46 -18.90 13.43
C THR A 129 0.36 -17.42 13.75
N SER A 130 1.16 -16.60 13.09
CA SER A 130 1.22 -15.15 13.23
C SER A 130 1.24 -14.47 11.86
N TYR A 131 1.26 -13.12 11.86
CA TYR A 131 1.35 -12.32 10.66
C TYR A 131 2.63 -12.59 9.86
N TYR A 132 3.76 -12.78 10.55
CA TYR A 132 5.04 -13.02 9.90
C TYR A 132 5.18 -14.47 9.44
N SER A 133 5.52 -14.65 8.17
CA SER A 133 5.81 -15.94 7.56
C SER A 133 7.30 -16.27 7.60
N PRO A 134 7.72 -17.54 7.44
CA PRO A 134 9.13 -17.93 7.43
C PRO A 134 10.01 -17.25 6.38
N SER A 135 9.41 -16.62 5.37
CA SER A 135 10.11 -15.88 4.32
C SER A 135 10.35 -14.41 4.65
N GLU A 136 9.85 -13.92 5.78
CA GLU A 136 9.99 -12.53 6.19
C GLU A 136 11.07 -12.35 7.24
N PRO A 137 11.86 -11.26 7.20
CA PRO A 137 12.95 -11.03 8.16
C PRO A 137 12.49 -11.09 9.62
N GLU A 138 11.34 -10.52 9.94
CA GLU A 138 10.77 -10.47 11.30
C GLU A 138 10.39 -11.86 11.87
N TYR A 139 10.27 -12.88 11.01
CA TYR A 139 9.97 -14.23 11.50
C TYR A 139 11.05 -14.75 12.46
N LEU A 140 12.32 -14.41 12.23
CA LEU A 140 13.41 -14.83 13.12
C LEU A 140 13.24 -14.24 14.52
N THR A 141 12.65 -13.07 14.64
CA THR A 141 12.35 -12.41 15.92
C THR A 141 11.30 -13.16 16.72
N ILE A 142 10.36 -13.85 16.05
CA ILE A 142 9.16 -14.44 16.71
C ILE A 142 9.10 -15.97 16.62
N ILE A 143 10.18 -16.63 16.17
CA ILE A 143 10.15 -18.07 15.90
C ILE A 143 9.80 -18.88 17.16
N GLU A 144 10.36 -18.52 18.33
CA GLU A 144 10.07 -19.22 19.61
C GLU A 144 8.60 -19.05 20.00
N GLN A 145 8.04 -17.84 19.87
CA GLN A 145 6.64 -17.57 20.15
C GLN A 145 5.74 -18.34 19.20
N SER A 146 6.05 -18.30 17.90
CA SER A 146 5.27 -18.96 16.87
C SER A 146 5.24 -20.48 17.04
N GLU A 147 6.39 -21.10 17.33
CA GLU A 147 6.51 -22.54 17.53
C GLU A 147 5.91 -23.02 18.87
N SER A 148 5.90 -22.15 19.90
CA SER A 148 5.37 -22.50 21.21
C SER A 148 3.89 -22.87 21.20
N TYR A 149 3.10 -22.26 20.30
CA TYR A 149 1.68 -22.54 20.17
C TYR A 149 1.39 -23.91 19.57
N ASN A 150 2.23 -24.42 18.65
CA ASN A 150 2.13 -25.75 18.04
C ASN A 150 0.69 -26.19 17.74
N PHE A 151 -0.10 -25.31 17.14
CA PHE A 151 -1.50 -25.56 16.82
C PHE A 151 -1.64 -26.77 15.87
N LYS A 152 -2.16 -27.86 16.41
CA LYS A 152 -2.52 -29.07 15.65
C LYS A 152 -4.03 -29.13 15.51
N TYR A 153 -4.50 -29.56 14.34
CA TYR A 153 -5.91 -29.85 14.13
C TYR A 153 -6.41 -30.84 15.20
N ASN A 154 -7.32 -30.35 16.04
CA ASN A 154 -7.90 -31.11 17.16
C ASN A 154 -9.35 -30.63 17.38
N PRO A 155 -10.31 -31.06 16.53
CA PRO A 155 -11.69 -30.66 16.67
C PRO A 155 -12.34 -31.12 17.98
N GLY A 156 -11.81 -32.15 18.61
CA GLY A 156 -12.25 -32.59 19.96
C GLY A 156 -11.99 -31.51 21.00
N LEU A 157 -10.74 -31.02 21.09
CA LEU A 157 -10.36 -29.95 22.02
C LEU A 157 -11.13 -28.64 21.68
N ALA A 158 -11.28 -28.30 20.42
CA ALA A 158 -12.07 -27.14 20.01
C ALA A 158 -13.52 -27.30 20.53
N ASN A 159 -14.16 -28.44 20.30
CA ASN A 159 -15.52 -28.69 20.77
C ASN A 159 -15.65 -28.65 22.28
N GLU A 160 -14.67 -29.11 23.04
CA GLU A 160 -14.65 -29.01 24.52
C GLU A 160 -14.66 -27.56 24.99
N ILE A 161 -13.78 -26.71 24.39
CA ILE A 161 -13.72 -25.28 24.70
C ILE A 161 -15.03 -24.58 24.30
N PHE A 162 -15.53 -24.80 23.07
CA PHE A 162 -16.83 -24.27 22.63
C PHE A 162 -17.96 -24.68 23.60
N THR A 163 -18.03 -25.95 23.96
CA THR A 163 -19.07 -26.47 24.84
C THR A 163 -19.04 -25.79 26.21
N LYS A 164 -17.84 -25.67 26.80
CA LYS A 164 -17.64 -25.01 28.09
C LYS A 164 -18.12 -23.57 28.04
N VAL A 165 -17.58 -22.78 27.12
CA VAL A 165 -17.86 -21.32 27.04
C VAL A 165 -19.31 -21.04 26.69
N LEU A 166 -19.87 -21.76 25.70
CA LEU A 166 -21.28 -21.59 25.31
C LEU A 166 -22.24 -21.94 26.47
N THR A 167 -21.96 -23.01 27.21
CA THR A 167 -22.76 -23.40 28.40
C THR A 167 -22.67 -22.32 29.49
N GLU A 168 -21.48 -21.80 29.77
CA GLU A 168 -21.27 -20.73 30.75
C GLU A 168 -22.04 -19.44 30.35
N LYS A 169 -22.20 -19.20 29.05
CA LYS A 169 -23.00 -18.08 28.48
C LYS A 169 -24.51 -18.38 28.45
N GLY A 170 -24.94 -19.55 28.90
CA GLY A 170 -26.35 -19.94 28.97
C GLY A 170 -26.91 -20.62 27.73
N ALA A 171 -26.08 -20.92 26.73
CA ALA A 171 -26.50 -21.71 25.57
C ALA A 171 -26.72 -23.18 25.94
N LYS A 172 -27.59 -23.85 25.21
CA LYS A 172 -27.91 -25.27 25.35
C LYS A 172 -27.85 -25.99 24.02
N LYS A 173 -27.43 -27.25 24.05
CA LYS A 173 -27.40 -28.09 22.84
C LYS A 173 -28.68 -28.91 22.73
N ILE A 174 -29.56 -28.56 21.78
CA ILE A 174 -30.84 -29.20 21.54
C ILE A 174 -30.78 -29.83 20.13
N ASN A 175 -31.13 -31.12 20.04
CA ASN A 175 -31.04 -31.85 18.75
C ASN A 175 -29.71 -31.65 18.01
N ASN A 176 -28.62 -31.69 18.78
CA ASN A 176 -27.24 -31.45 18.27
C ASN A 176 -26.96 -30.05 17.72
N LYS A 177 -27.84 -29.07 17.97
CA LYS A 177 -27.65 -27.67 17.62
C LYS A 177 -27.57 -26.79 18.86
N TRP A 178 -26.69 -25.80 18.81
CA TRP A 178 -26.56 -24.81 19.88
C TRP A 178 -27.70 -23.78 19.78
N GLU A 179 -28.37 -23.57 20.89
CA GLU A 179 -29.46 -22.58 21.03
C GLU A 179 -29.21 -21.71 22.26
N ILE A 180 -29.59 -20.45 22.15
CA ILE A 180 -29.59 -19.49 23.25
C ILE A 180 -30.91 -18.70 23.21
N ASN A 181 -31.56 -18.50 24.36
CA ASN A 181 -32.85 -17.84 24.47
C ASN A 181 -33.97 -18.46 23.56
N GLY A 182 -33.84 -19.76 23.26
CA GLY A 182 -34.77 -20.47 22.41
C GLY A 182 -34.54 -20.35 20.89
N GLU A 183 -33.46 -19.65 20.49
CA GLU A 183 -33.11 -19.47 19.10
C GLU A 183 -31.78 -20.18 18.76
N PRO A 184 -31.66 -20.82 17.60
CA PRO A 184 -30.43 -21.43 17.15
C PRO A 184 -29.34 -20.38 16.97
N ILE A 185 -28.08 -20.75 17.33
CA ILE A 185 -26.93 -19.89 17.10
C ILE A 185 -26.50 -20.03 15.65
N GLU A 186 -26.65 -18.93 14.89
CA GLU A 186 -26.22 -18.82 13.49
C GLU A 186 -24.86 -18.17 13.36
N ILE A 187 -24.03 -18.67 12.46
CA ILE A 187 -22.72 -18.10 12.09
C ILE A 187 -22.75 -17.76 10.61
N SER A 188 -22.55 -16.49 10.27
CA SER A 188 -22.43 -16.02 8.90
C SER A 188 -20.95 -15.94 8.49
N ILE A 189 -20.54 -16.75 7.51
CA ILE A 189 -19.17 -16.72 6.98
C ILE A 189 -19.20 -15.98 5.64
N PHE A 190 -18.47 -14.86 5.55
CA PHE A 190 -18.20 -14.22 4.27
C PHE A 190 -17.00 -14.93 3.61
N ILE A 191 -17.24 -15.55 2.47
CA ILE A 191 -16.27 -16.38 1.75
C ILE A 191 -15.86 -15.69 0.44
N ARG A 192 -14.58 -15.36 0.29
CA ARG A 192 -14.02 -14.84 -0.97
C ARG A 192 -14.04 -15.95 -2.03
N SER A 193 -14.94 -15.79 -2.99
CA SER A 193 -15.15 -16.77 -4.07
C SER A 193 -14.30 -16.50 -5.33
N ASP A 194 -13.67 -15.35 -5.39
CA ASP A 194 -12.70 -14.96 -6.43
C ASP A 194 -11.30 -15.54 -6.22
N ASP A 195 -11.05 -16.17 -5.07
CA ASP A 195 -9.82 -16.88 -4.73
C ASP A 195 -10.15 -18.33 -4.36
N PRO A 196 -9.66 -19.33 -5.12
CA PRO A 196 -10.00 -20.75 -4.88
C PRO A 196 -9.58 -21.26 -3.51
N VAL A 197 -8.41 -20.81 -2.98
CA VAL A 197 -7.91 -21.24 -1.67
C VAL A 197 -8.82 -20.69 -0.56
N ARG A 198 -9.16 -19.40 -0.59
CA ARG A 198 -10.08 -18.79 0.38
C ARG A 198 -11.47 -19.43 0.34
N LYS A 199 -11.95 -19.73 -0.87
CA LYS A 199 -13.23 -20.41 -1.05
C LYS A 199 -13.21 -21.77 -0.36
N SER A 200 -12.20 -22.58 -0.62
CA SER A 200 -12.04 -23.91 -0.01
C SER A 200 -11.89 -23.84 1.51
N ILE A 201 -11.09 -22.89 2.03
CA ILE A 201 -10.97 -22.66 3.48
C ILE A 201 -12.33 -22.36 4.10
N GLY A 202 -13.15 -21.49 3.51
CA GLY A 202 -14.47 -21.14 4.01
C GLY A 202 -15.44 -22.31 3.98
N GLU A 203 -15.42 -23.13 2.93
CA GLU A 203 -16.26 -24.32 2.81
C GLU A 203 -15.89 -25.39 3.86
N ILE A 204 -14.59 -25.66 4.05
CA ILE A 204 -14.09 -26.61 5.08
C ILE A 204 -14.48 -26.11 6.47
N LEU A 205 -14.23 -24.84 6.79
CA LEU A 205 -14.57 -24.25 8.08
C LEU A 205 -16.08 -24.33 8.36
N SER A 206 -16.91 -24.12 7.34
CA SER A 206 -18.36 -24.26 7.47
C SER A 206 -18.77 -25.65 7.95
N VAL A 207 -18.18 -26.70 7.37
CA VAL A 207 -18.44 -28.09 7.76
C VAL A 207 -17.99 -28.37 9.20
N GLU A 208 -16.82 -27.87 9.60
CA GLU A 208 -16.32 -28.05 10.97
C GLU A 208 -17.21 -27.36 12.02
N LEU A 209 -17.67 -26.14 11.73
CA LEU A 209 -18.61 -25.42 12.61
C LEU A 209 -19.99 -26.09 12.69
N GLU A 210 -20.48 -26.67 11.59
CA GLU A 210 -21.72 -27.46 11.61
C GLU A 210 -21.59 -28.73 12.46
N LYS A 211 -20.42 -29.39 12.49
CA LYS A 211 -20.12 -30.53 13.37
C LYS A 211 -20.12 -30.12 14.85
N ILE A 212 -19.64 -28.92 15.17
CA ILE A 212 -19.73 -28.34 16.53
C ILE A 212 -21.18 -28.14 16.97
N GLY A 213 -22.09 -27.87 16.02
CA GLY A 213 -23.51 -27.70 16.27
C GLY A 213 -24.07 -26.33 15.94
N PHE A 214 -23.36 -25.50 15.20
CA PHE A 214 -23.86 -24.22 14.72
C PHE A 214 -24.71 -24.37 13.46
N ILE A 215 -25.55 -23.38 13.17
CA ILE A 215 -26.14 -23.20 11.84
C ILE A 215 -25.21 -22.25 11.09
N VAL A 216 -24.68 -22.69 9.94
CA VAL A 216 -23.72 -21.87 9.16
C VAL A 216 -24.39 -21.32 7.92
N LYS A 217 -24.35 -20.00 7.75
CA LYS A 217 -24.72 -19.28 6.55
C LYS A 217 -23.48 -18.88 5.78
N LYS A 218 -23.37 -19.33 4.53
CA LYS A 218 -22.27 -18.98 3.63
C LYS A 218 -22.69 -17.83 2.72
N ASP A 219 -21.96 -16.72 2.78
CA ASP A 219 -22.10 -15.58 1.88
C ASP A 219 -20.87 -15.49 0.99
N PHE A 220 -21.05 -15.61 -0.33
CA PHE A 220 -19.97 -15.61 -1.31
C PHE A 220 -19.85 -14.25 -1.99
N GLY A 221 -18.62 -13.79 -2.20
CA GLY A 221 -18.38 -12.54 -2.89
C GLY A 221 -16.92 -12.28 -3.23
N ASP A 222 -16.71 -11.24 -4.01
CA ASP A 222 -15.40 -10.69 -4.35
C ASP A 222 -14.95 -9.65 -3.30
N LEU A 223 -13.83 -8.98 -3.58
CA LEU A 223 -13.28 -7.95 -2.72
C LEU A 223 -14.25 -6.75 -2.56
N ASN A 224 -14.94 -6.34 -3.62
CA ASN A 224 -15.85 -5.20 -3.56
C ASN A 224 -17.03 -5.47 -2.61
N LYS A 225 -17.60 -6.68 -2.68
CA LYS A 225 -18.64 -7.09 -1.75
C LYS A 225 -18.10 -7.22 -0.31
N ALA A 226 -16.85 -7.73 -0.13
CA ALA A 226 -16.23 -7.79 1.18
C ALA A 226 -16.07 -6.39 1.81
N PHE A 227 -15.69 -5.40 1.02
CA PHE A 227 -15.60 -4.03 1.50
C PHE A 227 -16.94 -3.48 2.02
N VAL A 228 -18.05 -3.84 1.39
CA VAL A 228 -19.39 -3.41 1.84
C VAL A 228 -19.84 -4.18 3.07
N VAL A 229 -19.68 -5.52 3.05
CA VAL A 229 -20.25 -6.39 4.08
C VAL A 229 -19.37 -6.48 5.31
N VAL A 230 -18.05 -6.58 5.14
CA VAL A 230 -17.10 -6.81 6.24
C VAL A 230 -16.52 -5.50 6.75
N TYR A 231 -15.87 -4.72 5.87
CA TYR A 231 -15.14 -3.53 6.29
C TYR A 231 -16.01 -2.28 6.47
N GLY A 232 -17.09 -2.14 5.70
CA GLY A 232 -17.94 -0.96 5.66
C GLY A 232 -19.23 -1.06 6.45
N SER A 233 -19.50 -2.18 7.14
CA SER A 233 -20.69 -2.31 7.98
C SER A 233 -20.36 -2.22 9.46
N ASN A 234 -21.34 -1.81 10.27
CA ASN A 234 -21.21 -1.92 11.72
C ASN A 234 -21.06 -3.39 12.12
N PRO A 235 -19.96 -3.80 12.77
CA PRO A 235 -19.75 -5.18 13.20
C PRO A 235 -20.87 -5.72 14.10
N SER A 236 -21.51 -4.85 14.92
CA SER A 236 -22.64 -5.22 15.79
C SER A 236 -23.92 -5.60 15.04
N ASP A 237 -24.05 -5.22 13.75
CA ASP A 237 -25.18 -5.65 12.92
C ASP A 237 -25.16 -7.14 12.60
N MET A 238 -24.04 -7.81 12.87
CA MET A 238 -23.85 -9.25 12.62
C MET A 238 -24.12 -9.67 11.17
N LYS A 239 -23.78 -8.81 10.20
CA LYS A 239 -23.85 -9.14 8.77
C LYS A 239 -22.84 -10.23 8.39
N TRP A 240 -21.79 -10.35 9.16
CA TRP A 240 -20.76 -11.37 9.07
C TRP A 240 -20.27 -11.75 10.47
N SER A 241 -19.85 -12.99 10.64
CA SER A 241 -19.22 -13.50 11.87
C SER A 241 -17.77 -13.87 11.64
N LEU A 242 -17.46 -14.41 10.46
CA LEU A 242 -16.13 -14.83 10.02
C LEU A 242 -15.91 -14.41 8.58
N TYR A 243 -14.65 -14.12 8.23
CA TYR A 243 -14.25 -13.74 6.87
C TYR A 243 -12.97 -14.45 6.45
N THR A 244 -12.97 -15.07 5.26
CA THR A 244 -11.77 -15.67 4.69
C THR A 244 -10.92 -14.56 4.06
N GLU A 245 -9.86 -14.19 4.75
CA GLU A 245 -9.01 -13.07 4.43
C GLU A 245 -7.67 -13.51 3.82
N ALA A 246 -7.01 -12.65 3.09
CA ALA A 246 -5.62 -12.82 2.69
C ALA A 246 -4.94 -11.48 2.45
N TRP A 247 -3.63 -11.44 2.67
CA TRP A 247 -2.79 -10.26 2.55
C TRP A 247 -1.57 -10.57 1.69
N GLY A 248 -1.32 -9.71 0.69
CA GLY A 248 -0.08 -9.71 -0.10
C GLY A 248 0.91 -8.67 0.42
N ARG A 249 2.14 -8.76 -0.08
CA ARG A 249 3.20 -7.76 0.16
C ARG A 249 3.40 -6.92 -1.09
N SER A 250 3.78 -5.66 -0.92
CA SER A 250 4.13 -4.76 -2.01
C SER A 250 5.63 -4.48 -2.09
N ALA A 251 6.38 -4.85 -1.06
CA ALA A 251 7.83 -4.76 -0.99
C ALA A 251 8.36 -5.74 0.06
N PHE A 252 9.64 -6.07 -0.02
CA PHE A 252 10.36 -6.73 1.06
C PHE A 252 10.73 -5.69 2.12
N VAL A 253 10.51 -5.97 3.40
CA VAL A 253 10.71 -5.01 4.49
C VAL A 253 11.56 -5.64 5.57
N LYS A 254 12.72 -5.03 5.87
CA LYS A 254 13.64 -5.53 6.88
C LYS A 254 13.13 -5.28 8.29
N TYR A 255 12.60 -4.08 8.54
CA TYR A 255 12.07 -3.67 9.84
C TYR A 255 10.60 -3.25 9.67
N ASP A 256 9.69 -4.20 9.89
CA ASP A 256 8.27 -3.94 9.74
C ASP A 256 7.71 -3.18 10.96
N SER A 257 7.42 -1.91 10.80
CA SER A 257 6.83 -1.05 11.83
C SER A 257 5.29 -1.01 11.80
N ILE A 258 4.66 -1.44 10.69
CA ILE A 258 3.22 -1.25 10.49
C ILE A 258 2.40 -2.53 10.51
N GLY A 259 3.01 -3.68 10.20
CA GLY A 259 2.27 -4.91 9.93
C GLY A 259 1.41 -5.38 11.11
N LEU A 260 1.93 -5.36 12.32
CA LEU A 260 1.16 -5.75 13.51
C LEU A 260 0.03 -4.76 13.82
N ALA A 261 0.28 -3.46 13.66
CA ALA A 261 -0.77 -2.44 13.81
C ALA A 261 -1.87 -2.63 12.78
N GLN A 262 -1.51 -2.88 11.53
CA GLN A 262 -2.44 -3.19 10.44
C GLN A 262 -3.33 -4.40 10.74
N MET A 263 -2.77 -5.42 11.40
CA MET A 263 -3.51 -6.66 11.67
C MET A 263 -4.40 -6.60 12.90
N TYR A 264 -4.05 -5.80 13.90
CA TYR A 264 -4.68 -5.90 15.22
C TYR A 264 -5.24 -4.59 15.77
N SER A 265 -4.80 -3.42 15.29
CA SER A 265 -5.07 -2.16 15.97
C SER A 265 -6.04 -1.25 15.19
N PRO A 266 -7.14 -0.81 15.82
CA PRO A 266 -8.12 0.08 15.20
C PRO A 266 -7.53 1.42 14.74
N TRP A 267 -6.57 1.96 15.47
CA TRP A 267 -5.94 3.25 15.15
C TRP A 267 -5.26 3.26 13.77
N PHE A 268 -4.84 2.08 13.25
CA PHE A 268 -4.21 1.96 11.94
C PHE A 268 -5.20 1.87 10.76
N SER A 269 -6.53 1.82 11.03
CA SER A 269 -7.60 1.86 10.03
C SER A 269 -7.79 0.64 9.13
N ASN A 270 -7.24 -0.52 9.46
CA ASN A 270 -7.42 -1.75 8.68
C ASN A 270 -8.33 -2.78 9.33
N MET A 271 -8.98 -2.40 10.43
CA MET A 271 -9.93 -3.26 11.13
C MET A 271 -11.36 -2.98 10.66
N PRO A 272 -12.26 -3.99 10.59
CA PRO A 272 -13.65 -3.80 10.16
C PRO A 272 -14.40 -2.76 10.99
N GLY A 273 -15.24 -1.96 10.34
CA GLY A 273 -16.01 -0.91 10.99
C GLY A 273 -15.23 0.38 11.28
N PHE A 274 -14.02 0.52 10.80
CA PHE A 274 -13.18 1.71 11.03
C PHE A 274 -13.68 2.98 10.34
N ASN A 275 -14.56 2.84 9.35
CA ASN A 275 -15.19 3.98 8.67
C ASN A 275 -16.09 4.84 9.57
N ASP A 276 -16.45 4.33 10.73
CA ASP A 276 -17.08 5.09 11.81
C ASP A 276 -16.52 4.60 13.15
N PRO A 277 -15.72 5.39 13.87
CA PRO A 277 -15.16 5.00 15.17
C PRO A 277 -16.21 4.57 16.21
N ALA A 278 -17.45 5.03 16.08
CA ALA A 278 -18.56 4.60 16.95
C ALA A 278 -18.97 3.14 16.72
N TYR A 279 -18.63 2.54 15.58
CA TYR A 279 -18.92 1.13 15.26
C TYR A 279 -17.85 0.18 15.75
N TRP A 280 -16.64 0.70 16.07
CA TRP A 280 -15.58 -0.15 16.56
C TRP A 280 -15.78 -0.49 18.03
N ASN A 281 -16.15 -1.72 18.31
CA ASN A 281 -16.45 -2.21 19.67
C ASN A 281 -15.50 -3.34 20.12
N TYR A 282 -14.37 -3.52 19.43
CA TYR A 282 -13.23 -4.29 19.90
C TYR A 282 -12.06 -3.36 20.18
N LYS A 283 -11.46 -3.49 21.34
CA LYS A 283 -10.25 -2.79 21.73
C LYS A 283 -9.37 -3.68 22.60
N ASN A 284 -8.09 -3.68 22.33
CA ASN A 284 -7.08 -4.25 23.21
C ASN A 284 -6.02 -3.19 23.48
N ASP A 285 -6.09 -2.54 24.63
CA ASP A 285 -5.20 -1.43 25.01
C ASP A 285 -3.72 -1.83 24.98
N LYS A 286 -3.41 -3.10 25.31
CA LYS A 286 -2.04 -3.62 25.27
C LYS A 286 -1.53 -3.74 23.84
N LEU A 287 -2.33 -4.26 22.90
CA LEU A 287 -1.96 -4.34 21.50
C LEU A 287 -1.81 -2.94 20.90
N ASP A 288 -2.71 -2.03 21.22
CA ASP A 288 -2.63 -0.64 20.74
C ASP A 288 -1.34 0.02 21.24
N GLU A 289 -1.01 -0.10 22.53
CA GLU A 289 0.23 0.44 23.09
C GLU A 289 1.48 -0.17 22.44
N LEU A 290 1.53 -1.51 22.30
CA LEU A 290 2.69 -2.19 21.73
C LEU A 290 2.90 -1.81 20.26
N THR A 291 1.82 -1.78 19.49
CA THR A 291 1.90 -1.45 18.07
C THR A 291 2.21 0.02 17.82
N GLN A 292 1.75 0.94 18.67
CA GLN A 292 2.15 2.34 18.62
C GLN A 292 3.64 2.52 18.93
N LYS A 293 4.15 1.85 19.97
CA LYS A 293 5.59 1.87 20.30
C LYS A 293 6.46 1.33 19.18
N ILE A 294 6.04 0.27 18.51
CA ILE A 294 6.77 -0.28 17.36
C ILE A 294 6.75 0.74 16.20
N TYR A 295 5.60 1.33 15.93
CA TYR A 295 5.40 2.29 14.84
C TYR A 295 6.20 3.58 15.05
N SER A 296 6.13 4.15 16.26
CA SER A 296 6.82 5.41 16.62
C SER A 296 8.27 5.19 17.05
N ALA A 297 8.78 3.95 16.95
CA ALA A 297 10.14 3.55 17.38
C ALA A 297 10.46 3.93 18.85
N GLU A 298 9.51 3.72 19.76
CA GLU A 298 9.72 3.94 21.20
C GLU A 298 10.53 2.79 21.84
N PHE A 299 11.77 2.67 21.43
CA PHE A 299 12.74 1.68 21.94
C PHE A 299 14.16 2.25 21.82
N ASP A 300 15.06 1.82 22.73
CA ASP A 300 16.46 2.30 22.77
C ASP A 300 17.43 1.34 22.07
N THR A 301 17.00 0.13 21.75
CA THR A 301 17.86 -0.91 21.14
C THR A 301 17.05 -1.85 20.23
N SER A 302 17.73 -2.52 19.30
CA SER A 302 17.12 -3.59 18.48
C SER A 302 16.46 -4.67 19.34
N LYS A 303 17.10 -5.03 20.46
CA LYS A 303 16.56 -6.03 21.39
C LYS A 303 15.24 -5.61 22.04
N GLN A 304 15.09 -4.34 22.39
CA GLN A 304 13.80 -3.83 22.92
C GLN A 304 12.73 -3.87 21.83
N ARG A 305 13.07 -3.47 20.59
CA ARG A 305 12.16 -3.61 19.45
C ARG A 305 11.71 -5.06 19.24
N GLU A 306 12.65 -6.00 19.26
CA GLU A 306 12.36 -7.43 19.17
C GLU A 306 11.40 -7.89 20.28
N GLN A 307 11.61 -7.45 21.52
CA GLN A 307 10.71 -7.75 22.65
C GLN A 307 9.29 -7.20 22.43
N LEU A 308 9.16 -5.96 21.96
CA LEU A 308 7.85 -5.37 21.64
C LEU A 308 7.11 -6.19 20.56
N ILE A 309 7.81 -6.63 19.51
CA ILE A 309 7.26 -7.49 18.46
C ILE A 309 6.82 -8.85 19.02
N GLN A 310 7.67 -9.50 19.85
CA GLN A 310 7.36 -10.77 20.48
C GLN A 310 6.13 -10.68 21.38
N GLU A 311 6.01 -9.62 22.15
CA GLU A 311 4.85 -9.37 23.00
C GLU A 311 3.59 -9.10 22.19
N ALA A 312 3.67 -8.28 21.15
CA ALA A 312 2.55 -7.96 20.28
C ALA A 312 2.04 -9.19 19.51
N VAL A 313 2.95 -10.02 18.99
CA VAL A 313 2.59 -11.30 18.36
C VAL A 313 1.92 -12.24 19.35
N THR A 314 2.47 -12.38 20.55
CA THR A 314 1.90 -13.24 21.60
C THR A 314 0.49 -12.78 21.97
N GLU A 315 0.28 -11.48 22.19
CA GLU A 315 -1.02 -10.92 22.52
C GLU A 315 -2.01 -11.08 21.35
N GLY A 316 -1.57 -10.80 20.12
CA GLY A 316 -2.39 -10.96 18.92
C GLY A 316 -2.86 -12.39 18.68
N VAL A 317 -1.98 -13.37 18.85
CA VAL A 317 -2.35 -14.80 18.76
C VAL A 317 -3.33 -15.17 19.85
N ASN A 318 -3.11 -14.73 21.09
CA ASN A 318 -4.00 -15.01 22.22
C ASN A 318 -5.39 -14.37 22.02
N GLU A 319 -5.48 -13.18 21.44
CA GLU A 319 -6.76 -12.53 21.11
C GLU A 319 -7.49 -13.21 19.96
N SER A 320 -6.76 -13.79 19.01
CA SER A 320 -7.30 -14.52 17.86
C SER A 320 -8.41 -13.77 17.10
N VAL A 321 -8.32 -12.44 17.01
CA VAL A 321 -9.19 -11.65 16.15
C VAL A 321 -8.86 -11.95 14.69
N ARG A 322 -7.57 -12.06 14.37
CA ARG A 322 -7.07 -12.68 13.14
C ARG A 322 -6.35 -13.97 13.45
N ILE A 323 -6.71 -15.02 12.74
CA ILE A 323 -6.14 -16.35 12.86
C ILE A 323 -5.37 -16.64 11.58
N PHE A 324 -4.05 -16.63 11.66
CA PHE A 324 -3.18 -16.91 10.53
C PHE A 324 -3.12 -18.39 10.24
N LEU A 325 -3.16 -18.77 8.97
CA LEU A 325 -3.34 -20.15 8.53
C LEU A 325 -2.14 -20.67 7.77
N ALA A 326 -1.82 -20.03 6.67
CA ALA A 326 -0.73 -20.43 5.79
C ALA A 326 -0.21 -19.24 4.98
N SER A 327 1.06 -19.29 4.64
CA SER A 327 1.69 -18.45 3.63
C SER A 327 1.93 -19.29 2.39
N LYS A 328 1.53 -18.81 1.23
CA LYS A 328 1.67 -19.51 -0.06
C LYS A 328 2.94 -19.01 -0.77
N VAL A 329 3.69 -19.91 -1.39
CA VAL A 329 4.68 -19.54 -2.41
C VAL A 329 3.93 -19.27 -3.71
N ASN A 330 4.09 -18.07 -4.24
CA ASN A 330 3.52 -17.69 -5.52
C ASN A 330 4.44 -18.11 -6.65
N GLN A 331 3.86 -18.64 -7.74
CA GLN A 331 4.58 -18.88 -8.99
C GLN A 331 4.10 -17.87 -10.03
N TYR A 332 5.04 -17.12 -10.57
CA TYR A 332 4.81 -16.18 -11.67
C TYR A 332 5.46 -16.68 -12.93
N VAL A 333 4.94 -16.27 -14.08
CA VAL A 333 5.48 -16.68 -15.38
C VAL A 333 5.74 -15.45 -16.24
N ALA A 334 6.87 -15.51 -16.97
CA ALA A 334 7.20 -14.59 -18.05
C ALA A 334 7.55 -15.38 -19.31
N ASN A 335 7.43 -14.76 -20.46
CA ASN A 335 7.89 -15.35 -21.72
C ASN A 335 9.42 -15.54 -21.69
N GLU A 336 9.93 -16.65 -22.22
CA GLU A 336 11.37 -16.96 -22.17
C GLU A 336 12.27 -15.94 -22.89
N LYS A 337 11.70 -15.10 -23.78
CA LYS A 337 12.44 -14.06 -24.53
C LYS A 337 12.67 -12.79 -23.73
N ILE A 338 11.98 -12.60 -22.61
CA ILE A 338 12.11 -11.40 -21.77
C ILE A 338 13.29 -11.59 -20.82
N SER A 339 14.19 -10.61 -20.75
CA SER A 339 15.25 -10.53 -19.74
C SER A 339 14.98 -9.39 -18.77
N GLY A 340 15.76 -9.27 -17.69
CA GLY A 340 15.64 -8.18 -16.72
C GLY A 340 14.41 -8.25 -15.81
N ILE A 341 13.78 -9.41 -15.65
CA ILE A 341 12.67 -9.59 -14.70
C ILE A 341 13.21 -9.56 -13.27
N VAL A 342 12.66 -8.68 -12.46
CA VAL A 342 13.03 -8.54 -11.05
C VAL A 342 12.06 -9.32 -10.16
N ASN A 343 12.55 -10.38 -9.51
CA ASN A 343 11.77 -11.15 -8.55
C ASN A 343 12.02 -10.65 -7.13
N ASP A 344 11.37 -9.55 -6.74
CA ASP A 344 11.44 -8.94 -5.42
C ASP A 344 11.01 -9.94 -4.33
N PHE A 345 11.74 -10.02 -3.23
CA PHE A 345 11.46 -10.99 -2.16
C PHE A 345 10.14 -10.73 -1.43
N GLY A 346 9.56 -9.53 -1.53
CA GLY A 346 8.24 -9.21 -0.97
C GLY A 346 7.15 -9.14 -2.03
N ALA A 347 7.36 -8.32 -3.07
CA ALA A 347 6.37 -8.11 -4.13
C ALA A 347 6.33 -9.23 -5.17
N GLY A 348 7.41 -9.98 -5.33
CA GLY A 348 7.58 -10.93 -6.43
C GLY A 348 7.84 -10.25 -7.77
N VAL A 349 7.52 -10.95 -8.85
CA VAL A 349 7.63 -10.42 -10.21
C VAL A 349 6.80 -9.14 -10.44
N PRO A 350 5.61 -8.95 -9.82
CA PRO A 350 4.88 -7.68 -9.87
C PRO A 350 5.56 -6.51 -9.14
N SER A 351 6.87 -6.53 -8.99
CA SER A 351 7.69 -5.42 -8.49
C SER A 351 7.63 -4.22 -9.43
N ARG A 352 7.77 -3.00 -8.88
CA ARG A 352 7.95 -1.81 -9.71
C ARG A 352 9.18 -1.88 -10.63
N PHE A 353 10.20 -2.67 -10.26
CA PHE A 353 11.45 -2.77 -11.00
C PHE A 353 11.36 -3.66 -12.24
N THR A 354 10.45 -4.63 -12.27
CA THR A 354 10.26 -5.48 -13.46
C THR A 354 9.99 -4.67 -14.72
N PRO A 355 8.96 -3.79 -14.79
CA PRO A 355 8.69 -3.05 -16.03
C PRO A 355 9.74 -1.98 -16.35
N ILE A 356 10.57 -1.59 -15.37
CA ILE A 356 11.64 -0.61 -15.57
C ILE A 356 12.91 -1.29 -16.12
N ASN A 357 13.20 -2.54 -15.71
CA ASN A 357 14.40 -3.28 -16.08
C ASN A 357 14.18 -4.31 -17.21
N ALA A 358 12.95 -4.78 -17.40
CA ALA A 358 12.65 -5.77 -18.41
C ALA A 358 13.08 -5.32 -19.80
N GLN A 359 13.56 -6.27 -20.62
CA GLN A 359 14.09 -6.02 -21.95
C GLN A 359 13.56 -7.06 -22.93
N SER A 360 13.22 -6.62 -24.14
CA SER A 360 12.87 -7.47 -25.29
C SER A 360 13.31 -6.79 -26.59
N GLU A 361 13.04 -7.47 -27.72
CA GLU A 361 13.24 -6.89 -29.06
C GLU A 361 12.07 -5.97 -29.48
N GLU A 362 10.97 -5.97 -28.73
CA GLU A 362 9.75 -5.18 -29.02
C GLU A 362 9.79 -3.87 -28.23
N ASP A 363 9.12 -2.83 -28.76
CA ASP A 363 9.04 -1.50 -28.13
C ASP A 363 7.88 -1.40 -27.10
N GLU A 364 6.95 -2.36 -27.07
CA GLU A 364 5.83 -2.45 -26.12
C GLU A 364 6.02 -3.65 -25.18
N PHE A 365 5.82 -3.42 -23.88
CA PHE A 365 5.82 -4.49 -22.88
C PHE A 365 4.38 -4.81 -22.45
N VAL A 366 3.96 -6.06 -22.63
CA VAL A 366 2.57 -6.45 -22.41
C VAL A 366 2.42 -7.28 -21.14
N ILE A 367 1.73 -6.72 -20.16
CA ILE A 367 1.53 -7.31 -18.83
C ILE A 367 0.09 -7.81 -18.69
N GLY A 368 -0.07 -9.11 -18.46
CA GLY A 368 -1.36 -9.66 -18.06
C GLY A 368 -1.62 -9.43 -16.58
N VAL A 369 -2.83 -8.98 -16.21
CA VAL A 369 -3.25 -8.77 -14.83
C VAL A 369 -4.60 -9.43 -14.56
N LYS A 370 -4.87 -9.80 -13.31
CA LYS A 370 -6.19 -10.36 -12.93
C LYS A 370 -7.30 -9.31 -13.03
N GLN A 371 -6.97 -8.06 -12.71
CA GLN A 371 -7.88 -6.91 -12.80
C GLN A 371 -7.09 -5.66 -13.16
N ILE A 372 -7.69 -4.72 -13.89
CA ILE A 372 -7.05 -3.46 -14.27
C ILE A 372 -7.43 -2.30 -13.35
N TYR A 373 -8.53 -2.40 -12.63
CA TYR A 373 -9.05 -1.34 -11.77
C TYR A 373 -9.90 -1.91 -10.65
N GLN A 374 -9.52 -1.61 -9.44
CA GLN A 374 -10.33 -1.80 -8.24
C GLN A 374 -10.08 -0.63 -7.28
N GLY A 375 -11.13 -0.12 -6.64
CA GLY A 375 -10.99 1.01 -5.73
C GLY A 375 -10.90 2.35 -6.44
N ALA A 376 -10.14 3.29 -5.90
CA ALA A 376 -9.97 4.64 -6.42
C ALA A 376 -8.49 4.99 -6.61
N TRP A 377 -8.21 5.80 -7.62
CA TRP A 377 -6.86 6.30 -7.89
C TRP A 377 -6.70 7.71 -7.32
N ASN A 378 -6.39 7.79 -6.05
CA ASN A 378 -5.84 8.97 -5.41
C ASN A 378 -4.74 8.54 -4.43
N PRO A 379 -3.59 9.22 -4.37
CA PRO A 379 -2.47 8.78 -3.53
C PRO A 379 -2.67 9.06 -2.03
N ILE A 380 -3.76 9.73 -1.63
CA ILE A 380 -4.03 10.07 -0.23
C ILE A 380 -4.65 8.87 0.52
N MET A 381 -5.86 8.44 0.11
CA MET A 381 -6.56 7.29 0.69
C MET A 381 -7.19 6.37 -0.35
N GLY A 382 -6.75 6.49 -1.59
CA GLY A 382 -7.00 5.53 -2.66
C GLY A 382 -5.88 4.49 -2.79
N LEU A 383 -5.77 3.86 -3.97
CA LEU A 383 -4.75 2.87 -4.31
C LEU A 383 -4.66 1.72 -3.27
N THR A 384 -5.81 1.30 -2.76
CA THR A 384 -5.90 0.32 -1.67
C THR A 384 -5.76 -1.13 -2.14
N ASP A 385 -5.81 -1.37 -3.45
CA ASP A 385 -5.69 -2.69 -4.06
C ASP A 385 -4.33 -2.87 -4.75
N THR A 386 -3.90 -4.12 -4.85
CA THR A 386 -2.59 -4.49 -5.41
C THR A 386 -2.49 -4.14 -6.90
N TYR A 387 -3.57 -4.28 -7.68
CA TYR A 387 -3.57 -4.06 -9.12
C TYR A 387 -3.32 -2.60 -9.47
N SER A 388 -4.05 -1.69 -8.83
CA SER A 388 -3.85 -0.24 -8.98
C SER A 388 -2.45 0.19 -8.56
N ARG A 389 -1.92 -0.39 -7.46
CA ARG A 389 -0.57 -0.08 -6.96
C ARG A 389 0.55 -0.52 -7.90
N HIS A 390 0.41 -1.66 -8.58
CA HIS A 390 1.41 -2.10 -9.55
C HIS A 390 1.55 -1.09 -10.71
N ILE A 391 0.43 -0.56 -11.20
CA ILE A 391 0.44 0.42 -12.29
C ILE A 391 0.91 1.78 -11.77
N TRP A 392 0.42 2.23 -10.61
CA TRP A 392 0.86 3.47 -10.00
C TRP A 392 2.37 3.48 -9.70
N GLY A 393 2.93 2.34 -9.30
CA GLY A 393 4.34 2.19 -8.95
C GLY A 393 5.34 2.48 -10.07
N ILE A 394 4.89 2.56 -11.32
CA ILE A 394 5.73 2.98 -12.47
C ILE A 394 5.34 4.35 -13.02
N ILE A 395 4.17 4.87 -12.64
CA ILE A 395 3.76 6.24 -12.95
C ILE A 395 4.38 7.23 -11.96
N SER A 396 4.68 6.77 -10.74
CA SER A 396 5.14 7.61 -9.65
C SER A 396 6.44 7.07 -9.05
N ASP A 397 7.46 7.92 -8.95
CA ASP A 397 8.66 7.64 -8.16
C ASP A 397 8.46 8.09 -6.72
N PRO A 398 8.79 7.25 -5.73
CA PRO A 398 8.84 7.65 -4.33
C PRO A 398 10.13 8.41 -4.00
N GLY A 399 10.18 9.09 -2.87
CA GLY A 399 11.41 9.67 -2.32
C GLY A 399 12.40 8.58 -1.94
N THR A 400 11.96 7.68 -1.06
CA THR A 400 12.67 6.49 -0.60
C THR A 400 11.92 5.22 -1.01
N PHE A 401 12.59 4.08 -1.06
CA PHE A 401 11.95 2.78 -1.31
C PHE A 401 12.68 1.65 -0.58
N LYS A 402 12.06 0.46 -0.52
CA LYS A 402 12.69 -0.73 0.07
C LYS A 402 13.45 -1.52 -1.01
N HIS A 403 14.68 -1.88 -0.70
CA HIS A 403 15.53 -2.69 -1.57
C HIS A 403 14.91 -4.08 -1.78
N PRO A 404 14.73 -4.55 -3.04
CA PRO A 404 13.95 -5.76 -3.34
C PRO A 404 14.47 -7.04 -2.70
N PHE A 405 15.75 -7.10 -2.30
CA PHE A 405 16.37 -8.31 -1.75
C PHE A 405 16.83 -8.18 -0.29
N THR A 406 17.13 -6.96 0.18
CA THR A 406 17.57 -6.76 1.57
C THR A 406 16.47 -6.18 2.45
N GLY A 407 15.47 -5.52 1.85
CA GLY A 407 14.40 -4.83 2.57
C GLY A 407 14.82 -3.57 3.29
N GLU A 408 16.07 -3.13 3.10
CA GLU A 408 16.60 -1.88 3.64
C GLU A 408 16.05 -0.69 2.84
N THR A 409 15.85 0.44 3.51
CA THR A 409 15.46 1.68 2.85
C THR A 409 16.63 2.22 2.02
N PHE A 410 16.35 2.58 0.77
CA PHE A 410 17.35 3.18 -0.12
C PHE A 410 16.80 4.41 -0.86
N PRO A 411 17.71 5.31 -1.33
CA PRO A 411 17.32 6.55 -2.01
C PRO A 411 16.81 6.30 -3.44
N VAL A 412 15.67 6.93 -3.78
CA VAL A 412 15.19 7.02 -5.17
C VAL A 412 15.22 8.47 -5.63
N ARG A 413 14.22 9.28 -5.27
CA ARG A 413 14.15 10.70 -5.68
C ARG A 413 14.78 11.65 -4.67
N VAL A 414 15.21 11.14 -3.52
CA VAL A 414 15.94 11.90 -2.50
C VAL A 414 17.25 11.21 -2.17
N ASP A 415 18.33 11.96 -2.02
CA ASP A 415 19.49 11.52 -1.26
C ASP A 415 19.34 12.06 0.16
N TRP A 416 19.93 11.39 1.16
CA TRP A 416 19.79 11.82 2.54
C TRP A 416 21.09 11.71 3.34
N GLN A 417 21.15 12.52 4.40
CA GLN A 417 22.13 12.40 5.47
C GLN A 417 21.38 12.48 6.80
N VAL A 418 21.64 11.53 7.70
CA VAL A 418 21.04 11.48 9.03
C VAL A 418 22.04 11.96 10.07
N GLU A 419 21.60 12.88 10.92
CA GLU A 419 22.25 13.24 12.17
C GLU A 419 21.29 12.92 13.32
N THR A 420 21.71 12.09 14.26
CA THR A 420 20.88 11.71 15.40
C THR A 420 21.64 11.86 16.72
N ALA A 421 20.94 12.31 17.74
CA ALA A 421 21.45 12.32 19.10
C ALA A 421 21.34 10.95 19.81
N GLY A 422 20.74 9.97 19.13
CA GLY A 422 20.41 8.69 19.74
C GLY A 422 19.08 8.71 20.51
N PRO A 423 18.68 7.61 21.16
CA PRO A 423 17.35 7.48 21.75
C PRO A 423 17.14 8.37 22.99
N ASN A 424 18.20 8.79 23.68
CA ASN A 424 18.13 9.44 25.01
C ASN A 424 18.57 10.90 25.02
N ASP A 425 19.14 11.41 23.92
CA ASP A 425 19.62 12.78 23.79
C ASP A 425 18.85 13.54 22.72
N LYS A 426 19.06 14.84 22.62
CA LYS A 426 18.35 15.70 21.67
C LYS A 426 19.29 16.66 20.94
N LEU A 427 19.00 16.93 19.67
CA LEU A 427 19.59 17.98 18.85
C LEU A 427 18.81 19.29 19.01
N THR A 428 19.49 20.43 18.91
CA THR A 428 18.82 21.73 18.90
C THR A 428 18.26 22.02 17.52
N VAL A 429 16.97 22.39 17.45
CA VAL A 429 16.31 22.85 16.23
C VAL A 429 16.59 24.36 16.05
N PRO A 430 17.03 24.81 14.85
CA PRO A 430 17.30 26.24 14.62
C PRO A 430 16.00 27.05 14.61
N GLN A 431 16.03 28.25 15.19
CA GLN A 431 14.83 29.14 15.26
C GLN A 431 14.26 29.55 13.89
N LYS A 432 15.05 29.47 12.83
CA LYS A 432 14.60 29.73 11.45
C LYS A 432 13.78 28.59 10.85
N ALA A 433 13.83 27.40 11.47
CA ALA A 433 12.96 26.29 11.05
C ALA A 433 11.48 26.64 11.25
N ILE A 434 10.63 26.07 10.43
CA ILE A 434 9.19 26.35 10.43
C ILE A 434 8.41 25.04 10.61
N ILE A 435 7.19 25.19 11.14
CA ILE A 435 6.18 24.15 11.22
C ILE A 435 4.81 24.72 10.87
N TRP A 436 3.96 23.94 10.22
CA TRP A 436 2.58 24.36 9.98
C TRP A 436 1.76 24.33 11.26
N ASN A 437 1.00 25.40 11.50
CA ASN A 437 0.05 25.48 12.62
C ASN A 437 -1.39 25.34 12.08
N PRO A 438 -2.07 24.19 12.24
CA PRO A 438 -3.41 23.95 11.70
C PRO A 438 -4.48 24.87 12.32
N THR A 439 -4.31 25.26 13.58
CA THR A 439 -5.26 26.17 14.27
C THR A 439 -5.17 27.60 13.74
N LEU A 440 -3.94 28.08 13.48
CA LEU A 440 -3.71 29.44 12.99
C LEU A 440 -3.65 29.53 11.47
N GLN A 441 -3.66 28.38 10.78
CA GLN A 441 -3.60 28.25 9.32
C GLN A 441 -2.41 29.04 8.73
N LYS A 442 -1.21 28.81 9.25
CA LYS A 442 0.04 29.46 8.80
C LYS A 442 1.27 28.67 9.21
N TRP A 443 2.36 28.89 8.49
CA TRP A 443 3.69 28.49 8.93
C TRP A 443 4.17 29.40 10.07
N GLU A 444 4.72 28.80 11.11
CA GLU A 444 5.30 29.49 12.25
C GLU A 444 6.76 29.07 12.47
N ASN A 445 7.59 30.04 12.87
CA ASN A 445 8.95 29.72 13.26
C ASN A 445 8.97 28.91 14.55
N ILE A 446 9.92 27.99 14.65
CA ILE A 446 10.13 27.18 15.83
C ILE A 446 10.55 28.04 17.03
N SER A 447 10.02 27.74 18.20
CA SER A 447 10.35 28.43 19.45
C SER A 447 11.82 28.21 19.84
N GLN A 448 12.41 29.20 20.54
CA GLN A 448 13.77 29.06 21.06
C GLN A 448 13.85 27.90 22.06
N GLY A 449 14.87 27.06 21.94
CA GLY A 449 15.10 25.92 22.83
C GLY A 449 14.33 24.65 22.43
N THR A 450 13.60 24.65 21.30
CA THR A 450 13.01 23.44 20.73
C THR A 450 14.11 22.47 20.33
N VAL A 451 13.88 21.18 20.60
CA VAL A 451 14.81 20.10 20.34
C VAL A 451 14.14 18.98 19.54
N ALA A 452 14.92 18.15 18.89
CA ALA A 452 14.48 16.95 18.16
C ALA A 452 15.45 15.80 18.42
N THR A 453 15.02 14.58 18.20
CA THR A 453 15.89 13.40 18.35
C THR A 453 16.82 13.23 17.17
N SER A 454 16.30 13.42 15.97
CA SER A 454 17.04 13.27 14.73
C SER A 454 16.79 14.42 13.76
N LYS A 455 17.74 14.61 12.86
CA LYS A 455 17.64 15.50 11.71
C LYS A 455 18.00 14.72 10.46
N VAL A 456 17.17 14.83 9.44
CA VAL A 456 17.45 14.31 8.11
C VAL A 456 17.62 15.48 7.16
N THR A 457 18.76 15.54 6.47
CA THR A 457 18.99 16.48 5.38
C THR A 457 18.70 15.76 4.08
N PHE A 458 17.70 16.21 3.35
CA PHE A 458 17.32 15.68 2.04
C PHE A 458 17.80 16.57 0.91
N ASP A 459 18.42 15.95 -0.10
CA ASP A 459 18.71 16.55 -1.40
C ASP A 459 17.75 15.97 -2.42
N PHE A 460 16.82 16.78 -2.93
CA PHE A 460 15.73 16.36 -3.83
C PHE A 460 16.18 16.34 -5.29
N LYS A 461 15.92 15.25 -5.98
CA LYS A 461 16.13 15.11 -7.43
C LYS A 461 14.88 15.55 -8.19
N PHE A 462 14.68 16.86 -8.29
CA PHE A 462 13.57 17.44 -9.04
C PHE A 462 13.67 17.16 -10.54
N SER A 463 12.50 17.04 -11.17
CA SER A 463 12.33 16.92 -12.62
C SER A 463 10.99 17.55 -13.00
N ASN A 464 10.68 17.60 -14.28
CA ASN A 464 9.34 17.94 -14.69
C ASN A 464 8.34 16.88 -14.21
N TRP A 465 7.15 17.34 -13.84
CA TRP A 465 5.95 16.53 -13.78
C TRP A 465 5.54 16.07 -15.18
N HIS A 466 4.70 15.05 -15.31
CA HIS A 466 4.23 14.57 -16.62
C HIS A 466 3.53 15.65 -17.46
N ASN A 467 2.99 16.70 -16.85
CA ASN A 467 2.38 17.84 -17.54
C ASN A 467 3.40 18.89 -18.03
N GLY A 468 4.70 18.66 -17.81
CA GLY A 468 5.81 19.52 -18.25
C GLY A 468 6.19 20.65 -17.29
N GLU A 469 5.50 20.81 -16.17
CA GLU A 469 5.88 21.80 -15.15
C GLU A 469 7.01 21.26 -14.25
N MET A 470 7.98 22.11 -13.95
CA MET A 470 9.11 21.75 -13.11
C MET A 470 8.66 21.62 -11.64
N MET A 471 9.06 20.53 -11.00
CA MET A 471 8.95 20.35 -9.53
C MET A 471 9.80 21.40 -8.82
N ASP A 472 9.34 21.87 -7.69
CA ASP A 472 10.12 22.73 -6.82
C ASP A 472 9.78 22.48 -5.33
N MET A 473 10.44 23.23 -4.44
CA MET A 473 10.27 23.10 -2.99
C MET A 473 8.80 23.32 -2.55
N ASN A 474 7.98 24.03 -3.33
CA ASN A 474 6.56 24.21 -2.99
C ASN A 474 5.79 22.89 -3.07
N ASP A 475 6.16 21.97 -3.98
CA ASP A 475 5.55 20.64 -4.04
C ASP A 475 5.81 19.86 -2.72
N ILE A 476 7.03 19.98 -2.18
CA ILE A 476 7.44 19.36 -0.92
C ILE A 476 6.75 20.02 0.29
N LEU A 477 6.76 21.34 0.35
CA LEU A 477 6.12 22.08 1.45
C LEU A 477 4.60 21.89 1.46
N TYR A 478 3.96 21.75 0.28
CA TYR A 478 2.53 21.47 0.21
C TYR A 478 2.21 20.05 0.71
N SER A 479 3.03 19.06 0.38
CA SER A 479 2.90 17.70 0.90
C SER A 479 2.98 17.69 2.44
N LEU A 480 3.93 18.41 3.01
CA LEU A 480 4.08 18.54 4.46
C LEU A 480 2.89 19.30 5.10
N TYR A 481 2.48 20.45 4.51
CA TYR A 481 1.29 21.17 4.92
C TYR A 481 0.08 20.24 4.96
N PHE A 482 -0.18 19.53 3.86
CA PHE A 482 -1.32 18.64 3.75
C PHE A 482 -1.29 17.56 4.84
N THR A 483 -0.13 16.94 5.04
CA THR A 483 0.03 15.90 6.06
C THR A 483 -0.30 16.42 7.46
N ILE A 484 0.19 17.60 7.82
CA ILE A 484 -0.05 18.18 9.15
C ILE A 484 -1.49 18.68 9.30
N ASP A 485 -2.02 19.37 8.30
CA ASP A 485 -3.37 19.97 8.40
C ASP A 485 -4.46 18.89 8.44
N TRP A 486 -4.40 17.91 7.52
CA TRP A 486 -5.35 16.80 7.47
C TRP A 486 -5.09 15.72 8.52
N GLY A 487 -3.89 15.64 9.07
CA GLY A 487 -3.56 14.75 10.19
C GLY A 487 -3.98 15.28 11.56
N THR A 488 -4.42 16.54 11.65
CA THR A 488 -4.81 17.19 12.90
C THR A 488 -6.31 17.52 12.88
N GLN A 489 -7.08 16.98 13.80
CA GLN A 489 -8.47 17.40 13.99
C GLN A 489 -8.52 18.60 14.95
N VAL A 490 -8.74 19.81 14.42
CA VAL A 490 -8.77 21.05 15.23
C VAL A 490 -10.03 21.13 16.08
N ASP A 491 -11.18 20.78 15.53
CA ASP A 491 -12.47 20.73 16.25
C ASP A 491 -13.44 19.69 15.63
N LYS A 492 -14.66 19.61 16.17
CA LYS A 492 -15.69 18.66 15.71
C LYS A 492 -16.26 18.97 14.32
N ASN A 493 -16.09 20.18 13.83
CA ASN A 493 -16.59 20.66 12.55
C ASN A 493 -15.45 20.80 11.52
N ASP A 494 -14.29 20.29 11.85
CA ASP A 494 -13.12 20.34 11.00
C ASP A 494 -13.42 19.66 9.67
N LYS A 495 -13.29 20.43 8.57
CA LYS A 495 -13.54 19.96 7.23
C LYS A 495 -12.35 19.21 6.64
N THR A 496 -11.18 19.33 7.26
CA THR A 496 -9.96 18.63 6.89
C THR A 496 -9.81 17.29 7.63
N PHE A 497 -10.87 16.84 8.32
CA PHE A 497 -10.92 15.53 8.96
C PHE A 497 -11.39 14.44 8.01
N ASP A 498 -10.58 13.39 7.85
CA ASP A 498 -10.96 12.14 7.17
C ASP A 498 -10.82 10.96 8.12
N THR A 499 -11.84 10.09 8.17
CA THR A 499 -11.94 8.99 9.13
C THR A 499 -10.85 7.93 8.99
N GLU A 500 -10.22 7.81 7.81
CA GLU A 500 -9.14 6.86 7.57
C GLU A 500 -7.76 7.53 7.59
N TYR A 501 -7.65 8.74 7.03
CA TYR A 501 -6.38 9.47 6.93
C TYR A 501 -5.94 10.06 8.26
N THR A 502 -6.82 10.85 8.89
CA THR A 502 -6.46 11.64 10.08
C THR A 502 -5.91 10.79 11.23
N PRO A 503 -6.54 9.66 11.66
CA PRO A 503 -6.00 8.85 12.75
C PRO A 503 -4.63 8.23 12.44
N ARG A 504 -4.38 7.93 11.17
CA ARG A 504 -3.10 7.36 10.71
C ARG A 504 -2.00 8.42 10.67
N ALA A 505 -2.28 9.57 10.09
CA ALA A 505 -1.34 10.68 9.99
C ALA A 505 -1.00 11.27 11.36
N ALA A 506 -1.94 11.31 12.30
CA ALA A 506 -1.76 11.84 13.65
C ALA A 506 -0.54 11.25 14.38
N GLN A 507 -0.29 9.95 14.22
CA GLN A 507 0.86 9.29 14.85
C GLN A 507 2.20 9.81 14.32
N MET A 508 2.27 10.12 13.03
CA MET A 508 3.50 10.60 12.39
C MET A 508 3.73 12.08 12.69
N ILE A 509 2.70 12.93 12.59
CA ILE A 509 2.86 14.38 12.72
C ILE A 509 3.28 14.81 14.13
N GLU A 510 2.94 14.05 15.18
CA GLU A 510 3.41 14.31 16.53
C GLU A 510 4.94 14.28 16.64
N SER A 511 5.61 13.52 15.78
CA SER A 511 7.08 13.44 15.74
C SER A 511 7.74 14.50 14.87
N ILE A 512 7.01 15.20 13.98
CA ILE A 512 7.58 16.24 13.12
C ILE A 512 7.72 17.52 13.92
N ILE A 513 8.97 17.92 14.21
CA ILE A 513 9.27 19.09 15.03
C ILE A 513 9.39 20.35 14.19
N GLY A 514 9.90 20.25 12.99
CA GLY A 514 9.99 21.37 12.06
C GLY A 514 10.90 21.09 10.88
N VAL A 515 10.87 21.99 9.90
CA VAL A 515 11.68 21.90 8.69
C VAL A 515 12.46 23.20 8.46
N ASN A 516 13.63 23.10 7.86
CA ASN A 516 14.48 24.23 7.53
C ASN A 516 14.97 24.11 6.09
N GLN A 517 14.44 24.91 5.19
CA GLN A 517 14.91 24.98 3.83
C GLN A 517 16.31 25.59 3.78
N ILE A 518 17.27 24.90 3.19
CA ILE A 518 18.66 25.35 3.07
C ILE A 518 18.87 26.10 1.76
N ASP A 519 18.37 25.52 0.66
CA ASP A 519 18.43 26.10 -0.69
C ASP A 519 17.24 25.62 -1.55
N ALA A 520 17.40 25.62 -2.89
CA ALA A 520 16.29 25.33 -3.80
C ALA A 520 15.82 23.87 -3.78
N ASP A 521 16.70 22.95 -3.45
CA ASP A 521 16.49 21.50 -3.52
C ASP A 521 16.94 20.74 -2.24
N THR A 522 17.34 21.47 -1.20
CA THR A 522 17.79 20.89 0.08
C THR A 522 16.89 21.30 1.24
N LEU A 523 16.38 20.32 2.00
CA LEU A 523 15.54 20.52 3.17
C LEU A 523 16.06 19.71 4.36
N GLU A 524 16.23 20.35 5.52
CA GLU A 524 16.42 19.66 6.80
C GLU A 524 15.04 19.41 7.45
N VAL A 525 14.79 18.16 7.81
CA VAL A 525 13.59 17.72 8.54
C VAL A 525 14.01 17.27 9.93
N TYR A 526 13.42 17.89 10.98
CA TYR A 526 13.70 17.59 12.38
C TYR A 526 12.56 16.75 12.93
N VAL A 527 12.90 15.56 13.48
CA VAL A 527 11.91 14.58 13.97
C VAL A 527 12.24 14.08 15.38
N ASP A 528 11.24 13.86 16.18
CA ASP A 528 11.33 13.11 17.43
C ASP A 528 11.13 11.62 17.14
N TYR A 529 12.04 11.11 16.33
CA TYR A 529 12.08 9.70 15.93
C TYR A 529 13.52 9.19 15.94
N TRP A 530 13.73 8.01 16.47
CA TRP A 530 15.02 7.34 16.47
C TRP A 530 14.87 5.88 16.02
N HIS A 531 15.80 5.44 15.22
CA HIS A 531 15.97 4.04 14.88
C HIS A 531 17.46 3.75 14.80
N PHE A 532 17.87 2.51 15.08
CA PHE A 532 19.28 2.09 14.97
C PHE A 532 19.74 1.90 13.52
N ASP A 533 18.85 1.93 12.55
CA ASP A 533 19.08 1.97 11.11
C ASP A 533 18.72 3.37 10.59
N GLU A 534 19.69 4.06 9.97
CA GLU A 534 19.52 5.44 9.48
C GLU A 534 18.49 5.51 8.33
N GLY A 535 18.36 4.45 7.54
CA GLY A 535 17.36 4.38 6.46
C GLY A 535 15.92 4.48 6.98
N GLU A 536 15.65 3.89 8.15
CA GLU A 536 14.32 3.99 8.78
C GLU A 536 14.05 5.42 9.30
N ILE A 537 15.09 6.13 9.77
CA ILE A 537 14.96 7.55 10.16
C ILE A 537 14.71 8.42 8.92
N ALA A 538 15.41 8.13 7.81
CA ALA A 538 15.22 8.83 6.55
C ALA A 538 13.84 8.61 5.97
N GLU A 539 13.34 7.37 5.94
CA GLU A 539 11.99 7.06 5.47
C GLU A 539 10.92 7.75 6.33
N TRP A 540 11.11 7.78 7.65
CA TRP A 540 10.18 8.46 8.56
C TRP A 540 10.11 9.97 8.33
N GLY A 541 11.23 10.60 8.01
CA GLY A 541 11.32 12.03 7.73
C GLY A 541 11.01 12.41 6.27
N ASP A 542 10.76 11.44 5.39
CA ASP A 542 10.56 11.69 3.95
C ASP A 542 9.29 12.51 3.69
N THR A 543 9.48 13.66 3.03
CA THR A 543 8.42 14.61 2.68
C THR A 543 8.16 14.68 1.18
N TRP A 544 8.69 13.73 0.40
CA TRP A 544 8.54 13.70 -1.05
C TRP A 544 7.08 13.74 -1.51
N SER A 545 6.81 14.46 -2.60
CA SER A 545 5.50 14.53 -3.22
C SER A 545 5.42 13.65 -4.46
N VAL A 546 4.34 12.90 -4.59
CA VAL A 546 4.06 12.00 -5.73
C VAL A 546 3.08 12.61 -6.75
N MET A 547 2.61 13.82 -6.50
CA MET A 547 1.75 14.57 -7.41
C MET A 547 1.96 16.07 -7.24
N PRO A 548 1.70 16.90 -8.29
CA PRO A 548 1.88 18.34 -8.21
C PRO A 548 0.90 18.99 -7.21
N TRP A 549 1.36 20.03 -6.52
CA TRP A 549 0.58 20.68 -5.47
C TRP A 549 -0.76 21.23 -5.98
N GLU A 550 -0.85 21.70 -7.22
CA GLU A 550 -2.11 22.22 -7.78
C GLU A 550 -3.19 21.15 -7.93
N ILE A 551 -2.83 19.90 -8.19
CA ILE A 551 -3.77 18.77 -8.18
C ILE A 551 -4.19 18.48 -6.73
N SER A 552 -3.25 18.50 -5.79
CA SER A 552 -3.53 18.28 -4.38
C SER A 552 -4.51 19.31 -3.83
N VAL A 553 -4.33 20.60 -4.12
CA VAL A 553 -5.23 21.66 -3.64
C VAL A 553 -6.63 21.58 -4.29
N ALA A 554 -6.70 21.18 -5.57
CA ALA A 554 -7.99 20.98 -6.24
C ALA A 554 -8.77 19.80 -5.66
N MET A 555 -8.08 18.69 -5.33
CA MET A 555 -8.66 17.56 -4.63
C MET A 555 -9.14 17.96 -3.22
N GLU A 556 -8.29 18.64 -2.46
CA GLU A 556 -8.59 19.14 -1.13
C GLU A 556 -9.86 20.01 -1.14
N LYS A 557 -9.94 20.97 -2.04
CA LYS A 557 -11.10 21.85 -2.18
C LYS A 557 -12.38 21.06 -2.54
N ALA A 558 -12.29 20.09 -3.44
CA ALA A 558 -13.41 19.24 -3.82
C ALA A 558 -13.95 18.41 -2.62
N VAL A 559 -13.05 17.94 -1.74
CA VAL A 559 -13.40 17.19 -0.53
C VAL A 559 -13.99 18.12 0.54
N ILE A 560 -13.39 19.29 0.77
CA ILE A 560 -13.90 20.32 1.72
C ILE A 560 -15.31 20.79 1.33
N ASP A 561 -15.58 20.92 0.04
CA ASP A 561 -16.90 21.30 -0.48
C ASP A 561 -17.91 20.12 -0.50
N GLY A 562 -17.49 18.93 -0.04
CA GLY A 562 -18.36 17.75 0.08
C GLY A 562 -18.79 17.14 -1.26
N LYS A 563 -18.02 17.34 -2.32
CA LYS A 563 -18.31 16.78 -3.66
C LYS A 563 -17.84 15.33 -3.77
N VAL A 564 -16.72 15.02 -3.15
CA VAL A 564 -16.06 13.71 -3.14
C VAL A 564 -15.40 13.49 -1.78
N SER A 565 -14.85 12.29 -1.54
CA SER A 565 -14.07 11.97 -0.34
C SER A 565 -12.72 11.36 -0.72
N PHE A 566 -11.68 11.61 0.08
CA PHE A 566 -10.39 10.93 -0.08
C PHE A 566 -10.47 9.45 0.24
N SER A 567 -11.18 9.12 1.33
CA SER A 567 -11.32 7.73 1.78
C SER A 567 -12.64 7.12 1.34
N ARG A 568 -12.63 5.78 1.27
CA ARG A 568 -13.82 5.00 0.99
C ARG A 568 -14.86 5.14 2.11
N SER A 569 -14.41 5.10 3.35
CA SER A 569 -15.28 5.22 4.51
C SER A 569 -15.96 6.58 4.56
N GLY A 570 -15.20 7.65 4.29
CA GLY A 570 -15.75 9.00 4.17
C GLY A 570 -16.77 9.12 3.05
N ALA A 571 -16.51 8.49 1.90
CA ALA A 571 -17.44 8.44 0.77
C ALA A 571 -18.74 7.73 1.15
N THR A 572 -18.63 6.56 1.78
CA THR A 572 -19.79 5.74 2.19
C THR A 572 -20.63 6.47 3.24
N SER A 573 -20.00 7.05 4.27
CA SER A 573 -20.70 7.73 5.37
C SER A 573 -21.46 8.98 4.92
N LYS A 574 -20.90 9.70 3.92
CA LYS A 574 -21.48 10.93 3.36
C LYS A 574 -22.36 10.66 2.13
N ASN A 575 -22.42 9.42 1.64
CA ASN A 575 -23.11 9.01 0.40
C ASN A 575 -22.68 9.86 -0.82
N ILE A 576 -21.37 10.03 -1.00
CA ILE A 576 -20.72 10.72 -2.11
C ILE A 576 -19.70 9.80 -2.78
N ASN A 577 -19.10 10.24 -3.90
CA ASN A 577 -18.11 9.44 -4.59
C ASN A 577 -16.77 9.39 -3.82
N TRP A 578 -16.12 8.25 -3.88
CA TRP A 578 -14.72 8.09 -3.52
C TRP A 578 -13.87 8.60 -4.69
N LEU A 579 -13.10 9.67 -4.46
CA LEU A 579 -12.34 10.40 -5.49
C LEU A 579 -11.36 9.49 -6.23
N SER A 580 -11.41 9.52 -7.56
CA SER A 580 -10.51 8.76 -8.42
C SER A 580 -10.04 9.57 -9.64
N LEU A 581 -8.78 9.95 -9.65
CA LEU A 581 -8.16 10.79 -10.70
C LEU A 581 -8.20 10.18 -12.11
N ILE A 582 -8.37 8.87 -12.23
CA ILE A 582 -8.48 8.16 -13.51
C ILE A 582 -9.91 8.21 -14.08
N VAL A 583 -10.92 8.56 -13.27
CA VAL A 583 -12.33 8.60 -13.69
C VAL A 583 -12.64 9.95 -14.33
N PRO A 584 -13.17 9.98 -15.57
CA PRO A 584 -13.40 11.24 -16.31
C PRO A 584 -14.25 12.28 -15.58
N ASN A 585 -15.30 11.85 -14.86
CA ASN A 585 -16.16 12.77 -14.11
C ASN A 585 -15.41 13.47 -12.97
N ASP A 586 -14.57 12.75 -12.25
CA ASP A 586 -13.75 13.30 -11.17
C ASP A 586 -12.63 14.19 -11.75
N ALA A 587 -12.04 13.80 -12.88
CA ALA A 587 -11.07 14.62 -13.59
C ALA A 587 -11.67 15.96 -14.05
N ILE A 588 -12.90 15.95 -14.56
CA ILE A 588 -13.63 17.19 -14.90
C ILE A 588 -13.89 18.04 -13.65
N LEU A 589 -14.24 17.43 -12.53
CA LEU A 589 -14.42 18.14 -11.26
C LEU A 589 -13.13 18.84 -10.84
N ILE A 590 -11.98 18.15 -10.85
CA ILE A 590 -10.67 18.72 -10.54
C ILE A 590 -10.33 19.86 -11.53
N LYS A 591 -10.54 19.66 -12.83
CA LYS A 591 -10.33 20.70 -13.85
C LYS A 591 -11.14 21.96 -13.54
N ASN A 592 -12.41 21.82 -13.17
CA ASN A 592 -13.26 22.97 -12.86
C ASN A 592 -12.71 23.79 -11.68
N TYR A 593 -12.20 23.14 -10.62
CA TYR A 593 -11.54 23.83 -9.51
C TYR A 593 -10.25 24.53 -9.96
N LEU A 594 -9.44 23.91 -10.81
CA LEU A 594 -8.25 24.54 -11.36
C LEU A 594 -8.60 25.77 -12.21
N GLN A 595 -9.70 25.74 -12.98
CA GLN A 595 -10.19 26.88 -13.75
C GLN A 595 -10.66 28.03 -12.82
N GLU A 596 -11.42 27.71 -11.78
CA GLU A 596 -11.83 28.67 -10.74
C GLU A 596 -10.60 29.32 -10.10
N PHE A 597 -9.61 28.54 -9.67
CA PHE A 597 -8.36 29.05 -9.09
C PHE A 597 -7.61 29.98 -10.05
N LYS A 598 -7.57 29.62 -11.33
CA LYS A 598 -6.95 30.45 -12.35
C LYS A 598 -7.69 31.79 -12.53
N GLU A 599 -9.01 31.77 -12.60
CA GLU A 599 -9.86 32.99 -12.76
C GLU A 599 -9.77 33.91 -11.54
N GLU A 600 -9.71 33.33 -10.34
CA GLU A 600 -9.63 34.07 -9.08
C GLU A 600 -8.21 34.52 -8.69
N ASN A 601 -7.18 34.12 -9.45
CA ASN A 601 -5.76 34.26 -9.06
C ASN A 601 -5.50 33.67 -7.66
N TYR A 602 -6.07 32.50 -7.39
CA TYR A 602 -6.00 31.84 -6.11
C TYR A 602 -4.56 31.47 -5.74
N ILE A 603 -4.18 31.75 -4.50
CA ILE A 603 -2.92 31.32 -3.89
C ILE A 603 -3.27 30.39 -2.72
N PRO A 604 -2.83 29.13 -2.74
CA PRO A 604 -3.05 28.21 -1.63
C PRO A 604 -2.60 28.79 -0.28
N ILE A 605 -3.32 28.44 0.77
CA ILE A 605 -3.04 29.00 2.11
C ILE A 605 -1.61 28.67 2.57
N ALA A 606 -1.09 27.51 2.19
CA ALA A 606 0.28 27.07 2.46
C ALA A 606 1.35 28.02 1.89
N PHE A 607 1.02 28.83 0.87
CA PHE A 607 1.95 29.70 0.15
C PHE A 607 1.72 31.20 0.36
N LYS A 608 0.78 31.59 1.21
CA LYS A 608 0.42 33.02 1.39
C LYS A 608 1.57 33.94 1.76
N ASN A 609 2.64 33.42 2.32
CA ASN A 609 3.81 34.20 2.72
C ASN A 609 5.00 34.03 1.76
N GLU A 610 4.81 33.35 0.64
CA GLU A 610 5.85 33.13 -0.34
C GLU A 610 5.94 34.25 -1.39
N ASN A 611 7.16 34.53 -1.85
CA ASN A 611 7.44 35.58 -2.83
C ASN A 611 7.34 35.11 -4.29
N LYS A 612 6.48 34.10 -4.59
CA LYS A 612 6.24 33.72 -5.99
C LYS A 612 5.29 34.74 -6.62
N ASN A 613 5.52 35.04 -7.92
CA ASN A 613 4.62 35.91 -8.65
C ASN A 613 3.33 35.21 -9.08
N SER A 614 2.30 35.97 -9.45
CA SER A 614 1.01 35.40 -9.87
C SER A 614 1.15 34.47 -11.11
N GLU A 615 2.11 34.74 -11.99
CA GLU A 615 2.37 33.96 -13.18
C GLU A 615 2.77 32.52 -12.86
N TYR A 616 3.54 32.28 -11.79
CA TYR A 616 3.89 30.95 -11.30
C TYR A 616 2.64 30.10 -11.05
N TYR A 617 1.68 30.60 -10.28
CA TYR A 617 0.45 29.86 -9.96
C TYR A 617 -0.42 29.65 -11.19
N GLN A 618 -0.53 30.68 -12.03
CA GLN A 618 -1.31 30.63 -13.29
C GLN A 618 -0.80 29.55 -14.24
N ASN A 619 0.52 29.44 -14.41
CA ASN A 619 1.14 28.44 -15.26
C ASN A 619 0.87 27.03 -14.74
N ARG A 620 1.04 26.78 -13.44
CA ARG A 620 0.75 25.48 -12.81
C ARG A 620 -0.70 25.05 -13.08
N TYR A 621 -1.67 25.93 -12.82
CA TYR A 621 -3.09 25.65 -13.11
C TYR A 621 -3.33 25.38 -14.60
N ASP A 622 -2.77 26.20 -15.47
CA ASP A 622 -2.98 26.07 -16.90
C ASP A 622 -2.42 24.78 -17.48
N SER A 623 -1.24 24.37 -17.06
CA SER A 623 -0.61 23.13 -17.51
C SER A 623 -1.39 21.89 -17.07
N SER A 624 -1.87 21.86 -15.82
CA SER A 624 -2.71 20.77 -15.33
C SER A 624 -4.10 20.75 -15.98
N ILE A 625 -4.71 21.90 -16.26
CA ILE A 625 -5.96 22.00 -17.06
C ILE A 625 -5.75 21.38 -18.44
N LYS A 626 -4.69 21.79 -19.17
CA LYS A 626 -4.36 21.27 -20.49
C LYS A 626 -4.10 19.77 -20.47
N TRP A 627 -3.41 19.29 -19.44
CA TRP A 627 -3.20 17.85 -19.27
C TRP A 627 -4.52 17.08 -19.19
N ILE A 628 -5.44 17.54 -18.32
CA ILE A 628 -6.74 16.88 -18.14
C ILE A 628 -7.56 16.92 -19.43
N GLU A 629 -7.51 18.03 -20.16
CA GLU A 629 -8.22 18.18 -21.45
C GLU A 629 -7.69 17.25 -22.54
N ASN A 630 -6.38 17.01 -22.57
CA ASN A 630 -5.74 16.16 -23.57
C ASN A 630 -5.86 14.67 -23.23
N ASN A 631 -5.85 14.30 -21.94
CA ASN A 631 -5.75 12.91 -21.50
C ASN A 631 -7.06 12.36 -20.89
N ASN A 632 -8.07 13.19 -20.60
CA ASN A 632 -9.33 12.82 -19.97
C ASN A 632 -9.21 12.21 -18.57
N HIS A 633 -8.10 12.44 -17.87
CA HIS A 633 -7.85 12.06 -16.49
C HIS A 633 -6.96 13.09 -15.79
N ALA A 634 -6.96 13.09 -14.46
CA ALA A 634 -6.15 14.00 -13.66
C ALA A 634 -4.91 13.31 -13.02
N VAL A 635 -4.50 12.17 -13.55
CA VAL A 635 -3.31 11.43 -13.08
C VAL A 635 -2.07 12.14 -13.64
N ILE A 636 -1.37 12.88 -12.79
CA ILE A 636 -0.10 13.57 -13.07
C ILE A 636 0.87 13.17 -11.97
N SER A 637 2.04 12.68 -12.33
CA SER A 637 3.09 12.28 -11.40
C SER A 637 4.48 12.50 -12.01
N ASN A 638 5.50 11.80 -11.52
CA ASN A 638 6.91 12.08 -11.77
C ASN A 638 7.75 10.84 -12.13
N GLY A 639 7.11 9.70 -12.36
CA GLY A 639 7.81 8.44 -12.65
C GLY A 639 8.22 8.29 -14.11
N PRO A 640 8.86 7.15 -14.45
CA PRO A 640 9.38 6.89 -15.79
C PRO A 640 8.31 6.69 -16.87
N PHE A 641 7.07 6.45 -16.45
CA PHE A 641 5.94 6.31 -17.36
C PHE A 641 4.78 7.21 -16.91
N TYR A 642 3.98 7.68 -17.85
CA TYR A 642 2.74 8.39 -17.57
C TYR A 642 1.54 7.59 -18.08
N LEU A 643 0.37 7.80 -17.47
CA LEU A 643 -0.89 7.20 -17.92
C LEU A 643 -1.29 7.80 -19.28
N GLU A 644 -1.33 6.97 -20.32
CA GLU A 644 -1.82 7.38 -21.64
C GLU A 644 -3.33 7.14 -21.76
N SER A 645 -3.79 5.95 -21.36
CA SER A 645 -5.20 5.62 -21.51
C SER A 645 -5.69 4.59 -20.48
N TYR A 646 -6.94 4.76 -20.07
CA TYR A 646 -7.74 3.79 -19.34
C TYR A 646 -8.96 3.43 -20.17
N ALA A 647 -9.05 2.20 -20.62
CA ALA A 647 -10.12 1.70 -21.47
C ALA A 647 -10.86 0.53 -20.78
N PRO A 648 -11.83 0.81 -19.89
CA PRO A 648 -12.50 -0.21 -19.09
C PRO A 648 -13.29 -1.21 -19.93
N GLU A 649 -13.82 -0.80 -21.08
CA GLU A 649 -14.58 -1.69 -21.97
C GLU A 649 -13.69 -2.75 -22.63
N SER A 650 -12.48 -2.39 -23.03
CA SER A 650 -11.47 -3.34 -23.54
C SER A 650 -10.65 -4.00 -22.42
N ARG A 651 -10.86 -3.57 -21.17
CA ARG A 651 -10.14 -4.04 -19.98
C ARG A 651 -8.63 -3.85 -20.09
N THR A 652 -8.22 -2.67 -20.55
CA THR A 652 -6.81 -2.30 -20.75
C THR A 652 -6.46 -0.98 -20.09
N ILE A 653 -5.21 -0.87 -19.65
CA ILE A 653 -4.55 0.38 -19.30
C ILE A 653 -3.24 0.43 -20.07
N THR A 654 -2.93 1.59 -20.65
CA THR A 654 -1.66 1.84 -21.33
C THR A 654 -0.94 2.98 -20.61
N VAL A 655 0.34 2.78 -20.33
CA VAL A 655 1.25 3.81 -19.90
C VAL A 655 2.36 3.99 -20.92
N LYS A 656 2.82 5.22 -21.11
CA LYS A 656 3.88 5.59 -22.05
C LYS A 656 5.12 6.06 -21.34
N ALA A 657 6.27 5.84 -21.93
CA ALA A 657 7.55 6.35 -21.49
C ALA A 657 7.52 7.88 -21.36
N PHE A 658 7.99 8.38 -20.23
CA PHE A 658 8.20 9.80 -19.97
C PHE A 658 9.62 10.17 -20.42
N GLU A 659 9.78 10.49 -21.70
CA GLU A 659 11.03 10.90 -22.30
C GLU A 659 11.25 12.41 -22.09
N ASP A 660 11.80 12.76 -20.92
CA ASP A 660 12.10 14.13 -20.51
C ASP A 660 13.55 14.24 -20.05
N ASP A 661 14.25 15.27 -20.53
CA ASP A 661 15.67 15.47 -20.23
C ASP A 661 15.96 15.75 -18.75
N THR A 662 14.96 16.22 -18.01
CA THR A 662 15.06 16.49 -16.57
C THR A 662 14.87 15.24 -15.72
N TYR A 663 14.34 14.14 -16.28
CA TYR A 663 14.15 12.90 -15.54
C TYR A 663 15.51 12.32 -15.12
N PRO A 664 15.72 12.05 -13.80
CA PRO A 664 17.07 11.84 -13.28
C PRO A 664 17.67 10.46 -13.59
N PHE A 665 16.86 9.51 -14.05
CA PHE A 665 17.31 8.14 -14.26
C PHE A 665 17.31 7.76 -15.73
N LYS A 666 18.34 7.01 -16.12
CA LYS A 666 18.49 6.46 -17.46
C LYS A 666 18.42 4.94 -17.41
N ILE A 667 18.22 4.32 -18.57
CA ILE A 667 18.27 2.86 -18.76
C ILE A 667 19.46 2.27 -18.00
N GLY A 668 19.24 1.16 -17.31
CA GLY A 668 20.25 0.44 -16.54
C GLY A 668 20.51 0.98 -15.12
N LYS A 669 19.84 2.07 -14.69
CA LYS A 669 19.99 2.59 -13.32
C LYS A 669 19.71 1.53 -12.25
N TRP A 670 18.75 0.65 -12.49
CA TRP A 670 18.30 -0.38 -11.56
C TRP A 670 18.70 -1.80 -11.99
N ALA A 671 19.67 -1.94 -12.93
CA ALA A 671 20.11 -3.23 -13.44
C ALA A 671 20.72 -4.14 -12.35
N GLU A 672 21.17 -3.58 -11.23
CA GLU A 672 21.65 -4.36 -10.08
C GLU A 672 20.55 -5.20 -9.40
N PHE A 673 19.28 -4.96 -9.74
CA PHE A 673 18.14 -5.73 -9.22
C PHE A 673 17.68 -6.88 -10.15
N GLU A 674 18.36 -7.09 -11.30
CA GLU A 674 18.08 -8.18 -12.25
C GLU A 674 18.45 -9.58 -11.71
#